data_98699aebc638ca609f92fa6e999b1847
#
_entry.id   98699aebc638ca609f92fa6e999b1847
#
_cell.length_a   1.000
_cell.length_b   1.000
_cell.length_c   1.000
_cell.angle_alpha   90.00
_cell.angle_beta   90.00
_cell.angle_gamma   90.00
#
_symmetry.space_group_name_H-M   'P 1'
#
loop_
_entity.id
_entity.type
_entity.pdbx_description
1 polymer ?
#
loop_
_entity_poly.entity_id
_entity_poly.type
_entity_poly.pdbx_seq_one_letter_code
_entity_poly.pdbx_strand_id
1 'polypeptide(L)'
;AQFPFHFWLPQAMAAPTPVSAYLHSATLVKAGVFLMARLWPVLAGTEVWFWIVATAGLTTLLIGAYIAIFQHDLKGLLAYSTISHLGLITLLLGLNSDLGMVAAIFHIINHATFKASLFMAAGIIDHETGTRDIRRLSGLNRSMPFTGRLALVAAAAMAGVPMLNGFISKEMFFAEALSANASQPTLLSILPLAALLASAFSVTYALRFIHGTFFGPDPVDLPRKPQEPPSWMRFPVEILVLACIVVGILPAATIGPFLDMAVRSVLGEETPYYSLAVWHGVTLPLMMSFIALGGGVALYAALQRYLANGIEGPPFIRRLDGGRIFERALVVLSWRLARPAEAFLGTRRLQPQLRLLVSVALLAGGLAAWYRGVGPGNLVPQGVDPVIALVWAVGSACALGAAWQAKFHRLAAVMLLGGAGLAVCITFVWFSAPDLALTQLLVEVITTVLLVLGLRWLPKRFEQPGETGVEVVTIGRRLHDLTLAIAAGAGMAALAFGVMIRTPPELLAQHFLARAYTEGGGTNVVNVILVDFRALDTLGEIFVVGTVALTVFALLRRFRPAADSVEVPEQQLAQNAWDAAHPERRDGHTVSDWLMVPSVITRLLFPVICVVAVYLLLRGHDLPGGGFAAGVTASIALILQSMINGTKWTEERLSVQPLRWMGVGLLLAGGTGLAAWAFGRPYLTTYFGYLDLPLIGRVPTASALLFDIGVFALV
;
A
#
# COMPACT_ATOMS: atom_id res chain seq x y z
N ALA A 1 14.44 -2.45 3.18
CA ALA A 1 15.25 -3.66 2.96
C ALA A 1 16.75 -3.34 3.06
N GLN A 2 17.19 -2.69 4.15
CA GLN A 2 18.60 -2.35 4.40
C GLN A 2 19.25 -3.34 5.40
N PHE A 3 20.57 -3.50 5.31
CA PHE A 3 21.31 -4.27 6.31
C PHE A 3 21.12 -3.63 7.71
N PRO A 4 20.92 -4.42 8.76
CA PRO A 4 20.91 -5.87 8.83
C PRO A 4 19.55 -6.54 8.55
N PHE A 5 18.49 -5.79 8.27
CA PHE A 5 17.11 -6.26 8.18
C PHE A 5 16.66 -6.65 6.76
N HIS A 6 17.58 -6.83 5.82
CA HIS A 6 17.26 -7.09 4.40
C HIS A 6 16.68 -8.49 4.10
N PHE A 7 16.81 -9.44 5.01
CA PHE A 7 16.47 -10.86 4.83
C PHE A 7 14.99 -11.14 4.57
N TRP A 8 14.07 -10.23 4.91
CA TRP A 8 12.64 -10.40 4.67
C TRP A 8 12.29 -10.35 3.16
N LEU A 9 13.04 -9.58 2.37
CA LEU A 9 12.71 -9.36 0.97
C LEU A 9 12.82 -10.64 0.12
N PRO A 10 13.86 -11.48 0.23
CA PRO A 10 13.88 -12.77 -0.44
C PRO A 10 12.75 -13.71 -0.03
N GLN A 11 12.34 -13.69 1.23
CA GLN A 11 11.21 -14.51 1.72
C GLN A 11 9.87 -14.04 1.14
N ALA A 12 9.71 -12.75 0.90
CA ALA A 12 8.53 -12.17 0.24
C ALA A 12 8.35 -12.65 -1.22
N MET A 13 9.36 -13.28 -1.82
CA MET A 13 9.28 -13.86 -3.18
C MET A 13 8.39 -15.12 -3.26
N ALA A 14 7.87 -15.60 -2.16
CA ALA A 14 6.82 -16.63 -2.16
C ALA A 14 5.49 -16.14 -2.80
N ALA A 15 5.26 -14.82 -2.82
CA ALA A 15 4.10 -14.21 -3.48
C ALA A 15 4.07 -14.47 -5.00
N PRO A 16 2.89 -14.45 -5.66
CA PRO A 16 2.79 -14.53 -7.11
C PRO A 16 3.64 -13.47 -7.83
N THR A 17 4.18 -13.80 -8.99
CA THR A 17 5.16 -12.93 -9.68
C THR A 17 4.62 -11.56 -10.06
N PRO A 18 3.35 -11.35 -10.49
CA PRO A 18 2.82 -10.01 -10.73
C PRO A 18 2.88 -9.10 -9.49
N VAL A 19 2.58 -9.67 -8.31
CA VAL A 19 2.71 -8.96 -7.03
C VAL A 19 4.16 -8.62 -6.74
N SER A 20 5.08 -9.57 -6.96
CA SER A 20 6.53 -9.33 -6.79
C SER A 20 7.03 -8.24 -7.74
N ALA A 21 6.59 -8.23 -9.00
CA ALA A 21 6.96 -7.20 -9.97
C ALA A 21 6.51 -5.81 -9.52
N TYR A 22 5.29 -5.67 -9.03
CA TYR A 22 4.75 -4.41 -8.54
C TYR A 22 5.43 -3.93 -7.25
N LEU A 23 5.44 -4.77 -6.20
CA LEU A 23 5.94 -4.39 -4.88
C LEU A 23 7.44 -4.16 -4.83
N HIS A 24 8.21 -4.93 -5.62
CA HIS A 24 9.68 -4.95 -5.50
C HIS A 24 10.41 -4.17 -6.58
N SER A 25 9.70 -3.66 -7.60
CA SER A 25 10.29 -2.76 -8.58
C SER A 25 10.00 -1.28 -8.27
N ALA A 26 8.75 -0.94 -7.95
CA ALA A 26 8.32 0.44 -7.94
C ALA A 26 7.81 0.96 -6.58
N THR A 27 7.21 0.13 -5.72
CA THR A 27 6.39 0.60 -4.60
C THR A 27 6.99 0.31 -3.23
N LEU A 28 6.66 -0.83 -2.60
CA LEU A 28 6.94 -1.14 -1.19
C LEU A 28 8.42 -0.96 -0.80
N VAL A 29 9.33 -1.48 -1.63
CA VAL A 29 10.76 -1.41 -1.34
C VAL A 29 11.32 0.01 -1.43
N LYS A 30 10.61 0.92 -2.10
CA LYS A 30 11.02 2.32 -2.27
C LYS A 30 10.36 3.28 -1.28
N ALA A 31 9.33 2.86 -0.56
CA ALA A 31 8.68 3.69 0.45
C ALA A 31 9.67 4.25 1.47
N GLY A 32 10.62 3.43 1.94
CA GLY A 32 11.66 3.87 2.87
C GLY A 32 12.63 4.90 2.28
N VAL A 33 13.12 4.68 1.05
CA VAL A 33 14.02 5.65 0.39
C VAL A 33 13.29 6.91 -0.02
N PHE A 34 12.00 6.83 -0.36
CA PHE A 34 11.15 7.99 -0.56
C PHE A 34 11.02 8.82 0.72
N LEU A 35 10.72 8.17 1.86
CA LEU A 35 10.65 8.85 3.15
C LEU A 35 11.99 9.52 3.51
N MET A 36 13.10 8.85 3.26
CA MET A 36 14.43 9.42 3.46
C MET A 36 14.68 10.65 2.59
N ALA A 37 14.29 10.62 1.31
CA ALA A 37 14.39 11.78 0.43
C ALA A 37 13.49 12.94 0.91
N ARG A 38 12.29 12.67 1.43
CA ARG A 38 11.39 13.70 2.00
C ARG A 38 11.92 14.30 3.30
N LEU A 39 12.62 13.51 4.11
CA LEU A 39 13.24 13.99 5.35
C LEU A 39 14.64 14.56 5.13
N TRP A 40 15.19 14.42 3.94
CA TRP A 40 16.54 14.87 3.61
C TRP A 40 16.79 16.36 3.92
N PRO A 41 15.90 17.31 3.58
CA PRO A 41 16.11 18.73 3.87
C PRO A 41 16.23 19.04 5.36
N VAL A 42 15.72 18.17 6.24
CA VAL A 42 15.71 18.38 7.70
C VAL A 42 16.85 17.62 8.38
N LEU A 43 17.21 16.43 7.89
CA LEU A 43 18.12 15.50 8.56
C LEU A 43 19.50 15.43 7.90
N ALA A 44 19.62 15.73 6.61
CA ALA A 44 20.90 15.74 5.91
C ALA A 44 21.82 16.86 6.47
N GLY A 45 23.11 16.70 6.22
CA GLY A 45 24.13 17.60 6.77
C GLY A 45 24.55 17.29 8.20
N THR A 46 23.83 16.39 8.92
CA THR A 46 24.25 15.92 10.23
C THR A 46 25.23 14.74 10.12
N GLU A 47 26.21 14.68 11.04
CA GLU A 47 27.14 13.54 11.12
C GLU A 47 26.40 12.21 11.36
N VAL A 48 25.35 12.25 12.17
CA VAL A 48 24.54 11.06 12.50
C VAL A 48 23.86 10.50 11.25
N TRP A 49 23.27 11.36 10.43
CA TRP A 49 22.68 10.95 9.16
C TRP A 49 23.73 10.32 8.23
N PHE A 50 24.86 11.01 8.04
CA PHE A 50 25.95 10.51 7.20
C PHE A 50 26.39 9.11 7.65
N TRP A 51 26.76 8.95 8.92
CA TRP A 51 27.30 7.67 9.41
C TRP A 51 26.29 6.53 9.32
N ILE A 52 25.04 6.75 9.75
CA ILE A 52 24.03 5.70 9.77
C ILE A 52 23.60 5.35 8.33
N VAL A 53 23.27 6.35 7.53
CA VAL A 53 22.65 6.13 6.22
C VAL A 53 23.68 5.67 5.18
N ALA A 54 24.86 6.33 5.14
CA ALA A 54 25.90 5.95 4.19
C ALA A 54 26.48 4.57 4.50
N THR A 55 26.75 4.23 5.76
CA THR A 55 27.28 2.90 6.12
C THR A 55 26.28 1.79 5.91
N ALA A 56 25.00 2.00 6.28
CA ALA A 56 23.93 1.05 6.01
C ALA A 56 23.73 0.85 4.50
N GLY A 57 23.74 1.93 3.72
CA GLY A 57 23.64 1.90 2.27
C GLY A 57 24.79 1.14 1.62
N LEU A 58 26.03 1.45 1.98
CA LEU A 58 27.23 0.79 1.44
C LEU A 58 27.29 -0.69 1.77
N THR A 59 27.00 -1.04 3.03
CA THR A 59 26.96 -2.44 3.46
C THR A 59 25.87 -3.22 2.73
N THR A 60 24.70 -2.63 2.57
CA THR A 60 23.58 -3.23 1.85
C THR A 60 23.91 -3.41 0.37
N LEU A 61 24.53 -2.41 -0.27
CA LEU A 61 24.96 -2.46 -1.66
C LEU A 61 25.88 -3.66 -1.91
N LEU A 62 26.93 -3.80 -1.12
CA LEU A 62 27.95 -4.85 -1.29
C LEU A 62 27.39 -6.24 -0.95
N ILE A 63 26.74 -6.40 0.19
CA ILE A 63 26.21 -7.70 0.63
C ILE A 63 25.10 -8.16 -0.32
N GLY A 64 24.19 -7.26 -0.71
CA GLY A 64 23.12 -7.58 -1.65
C GLY A 64 23.64 -8.04 -3.00
N ALA A 65 24.63 -7.30 -3.57
CA ALA A 65 25.24 -7.65 -4.84
C ALA A 65 26.00 -8.99 -4.77
N TYR A 66 26.76 -9.22 -3.70
CA TYR A 66 27.51 -10.45 -3.50
C TYR A 66 26.58 -11.66 -3.38
N ILE A 67 25.56 -11.59 -2.54
CA ILE A 67 24.64 -12.71 -2.35
C ILE A 67 23.84 -13.01 -3.61
N ALA A 68 23.46 -11.99 -4.40
CA ALA A 68 22.73 -12.16 -5.66
C ALA A 68 23.46 -13.10 -6.64
N ILE A 69 24.80 -13.06 -6.67
CA ILE A 69 25.62 -13.94 -7.55
C ILE A 69 25.36 -15.42 -7.28
N PHE A 70 25.10 -15.81 -6.04
CA PHE A 70 25.01 -17.21 -5.62
C PHE A 70 23.56 -17.73 -5.49
N GLN A 71 22.56 -16.94 -5.91
CA GLN A 71 21.18 -17.38 -5.88
C GLN A 71 20.86 -18.33 -7.04
N HIS A 72 20.12 -19.40 -6.77
CA HIS A 72 19.64 -20.35 -7.78
C HIS A 72 18.20 -20.10 -8.22
N ASP A 73 17.39 -19.44 -7.40
CA ASP A 73 16.02 -19.00 -7.75
C ASP A 73 16.07 -17.66 -8.49
N LEU A 74 15.38 -17.54 -9.65
CA LEU A 74 15.34 -16.31 -10.44
C LEU A 74 14.81 -15.13 -9.63
N LYS A 75 13.73 -15.32 -8.88
CA LYS A 75 13.18 -14.25 -8.02
C LYS A 75 14.12 -13.94 -6.86
N GLY A 76 14.77 -14.93 -6.30
CA GLY A 76 15.78 -14.76 -5.25
C GLY A 76 16.95 -13.90 -5.72
N LEU A 77 17.47 -14.16 -6.93
CA LEU A 77 18.49 -13.34 -7.55
C LEU A 77 18.02 -11.90 -7.74
N LEU A 78 16.81 -11.70 -8.26
CA LEU A 78 16.24 -10.37 -8.45
C LEU A 78 15.96 -9.66 -7.12
N ALA A 79 15.59 -10.38 -6.06
CA ALA A 79 15.39 -9.82 -4.73
C ALA A 79 16.70 -9.28 -4.14
N TYR A 80 17.78 -10.08 -4.15
CA TYR A 80 19.07 -9.63 -3.63
C TYR A 80 19.69 -8.52 -4.49
N SER A 81 19.49 -8.56 -5.80
CA SER A 81 19.89 -7.43 -6.66
C SER A 81 19.05 -6.18 -6.39
N THR A 82 17.78 -6.31 -5.98
CA THR A 82 16.97 -5.16 -5.52
C THR A 82 17.51 -4.60 -4.20
N ILE A 83 17.86 -5.46 -3.23
CA ILE A 83 18.53 -5.05 -1.99
C ILE A 83 19.78 -4.23 -2.30
N SER A 84 20.62 -4.71 -3.23
CA SER A 84 21.84 -4.02 -3.66
C SER A 84 21.54 -2.62 -4.23
N HIS A 85 20.60 -2.50 -5.15
CA HIS A 85 20.22 -1.20 -5.74
C HIS A 85 19.58 -0.25 -4.71
N LEU A 86 18.79 -0.76 -3.76
CA LEU A 86 18.30 0.05 -2.65
C LEU A 86 19.43 0.52 -1.73
N GLY A 87 20.46 -0.32 -1.55
CA GLY A 87 21.70 0.06 -0.87
C GLY A 87 22.42 1.21 -1.57
N LEU A 88 22.50 1.17 -2.91
CA LEU A 88 23.06 2.26 -3.72
C LEU A 88 22.29 3.57 -3.52
N ILE A 89 20.96 3.51 -3.62
CA ILE A 89 20.12 4.71 -3.43
C ILE A 89 20.29 5.28 -2.01
N THR A 90 20.27 4.40 -0.99
CA THR A 90 20.46 4.80 0.40
C THR A 90 21.84 5.41 0.62
N LEU A 91 22.87 4.85 0.03
CA LEU A 91 24.23 5.41 0.08
C LEU A 91 24.27 6.82 -0.50
N LEU A 92 23.71 7.03 -1.69
CA LEU A 92 23.64 8.35 -2.33
C LEU A 92 22.92 9.39 -1.45
N LEU A 93 21.80 9.02 -0.82
CA LEU A 93 21.09 9.86 0.13
C LEU A 93 21.91 10.16 1.40
N GLY A 94 22.80 9.25 1.78
CA GLY A 94 23.65 9.38 2.94
C GLY A 94 24.92 10.23 2.72
N LEU A 95 25.32 10.50 1.46
CA LEU A 95 26.54 11.27 1.16
C LEU A 95 26.39 12.78 1.41
N ASN A 96 25.22 13.27 1.75
CA ASN A 96 24.95 14.71 1.99
C ASN A 96 25.33 15.61 0.81
N SER A 97 25.16 15.14 -0.42
CA SER A 97 25.46 15.85 -1.67
C SER A 97 24.18 16.09 -2.44
N ASP A 98 23.98 17.31 -2.95
CA ASP A 98 22.83 17.65 -3.78
C ASP A 98 22.83 16.87 -5.11
N LEU A 99 24.00 16.69 -5.73
CA LEU A 99 24.16 15.83 -6.90
C LEU A 99 23.89 14.35 -6.55
N GLY A 100 24.25 13.92 -5.34
CA GLY A 100 23.91 12.61 -4.81
C GLY A 100 22.39 12.41 -4.70
N MET A 101 21.63 13.45 -4.32
CA MET A 101 20.16 13.42 -4.34
C MET A 101 19.63 13.26 -5.75
N VAL A 102 20.14 14.03 -6.72
CA VAL A 102 19.76 13.90 -8.15
C VAL A 102 20.02 12.48 -8.64
N ALA A 103 21.22 11.94 -8.37
CA ALA A 103 21.60 10.59 -8.77
C ALA A 103 20.71 9.52 -8.11
N ALA A 104 20.33 9.71 -6.83
CA ALA A 104 19.44 8.81 -6.10
C ALA A 104 18.05 8.76 -6.74
N ILE A 105 17.43 9.93 -6.97
CA ILE A 105 16.10 10.03 -7.59
C ILE A 105 16.12 9.43 -9.00
N PHE A 106 17.12 9.77 -9.80
CA PHE A 106 17.27 9.23 -11.14
C PHE A 106 17.45 7.71 -11.14
N HIS A 107 18.21 7.18 -10.19
CA HIS A 107 18.37 5.73 -10.05
C HIS A 107 17.09 5.05 -9.55
N ILE A 108 16.28 5.69 -8.71
CA ILE A 108 14.96 5.18 -8.30
C ILE A 108 14.09 4.91 -9.51
N ILE A 109 14.02 5.86 -10.46
CA ILE A 109 13.19 5.77 -11.66
C ILE A 109 13.71 4.66 -12.59
N ASN A 110 14.99 4.68 -12.88
CA ASN A 110 15.62 3.69 -13.77
C ASN A 110 15.51 2.28 -13.21
N HIS A 111 15.74 2.13 -11.91
CA HIS A 111 15.59 0.86 -11.22
C HIS A 111 14.15 0.33 -11.30
N ALA A 112 13.13 1.19 -11.18
CA ALA A 112 11.75 0.76 -11.32
C ALA A 112 11.51 0.09 -12.68
N THR A 113 11.99 0.71 -13.75
CA THR A 113 11.75 0.29 -15.13
C THR A 113 12.42 -1.06 -15.44
N PHE A 114 13.73 -1.17 -15.26
CA PHE A 114 14.40 -2.43 -15.60
C PHE A 114 14.08 -3.58 -14.61
N LYS A 115 13.76 -3.29 -13.34
CA LYS A 115 13.38 -4.32 -12.39
C LYS A 115 11.99 -4.88 -12.66
N ALA A 116 11.02 -4.04 -12.99
CA ALA A 116 9.70 -4.51 -13.38
C ALA A 116 9.79 -5.44 -14.60
N SER A 117 10.57 -5.05 -15.61
CA SER A 117 10.83 -5.87 -16.81
C SER A 117 11.39 -7.25 -16.45
N LEU A 118 12.41 -7.29 -15.58
CA LEU A 118 13.05 -8.54 -15.18
C LEU A 118 12.17 -9.44 -14.32
N PHE A 119 11.41 -8.86 -13.37
CA PHE A 119 10.45 -9.64 -12.58
C PHE A 119 9.31 -10.20 -13.45
N MET A 120 8.80 -9.42 -14.40
CA MET A 120 7.78 -9.91 -15.33
C MET A 120 8.35 -11.01 -16.24
N ALA A 121 9.57 -10.84 -16.76
CA ALA A 121 10.24 -11.89 -17.53
C ALA A 121 10.45 -13.17 -16.70
N ALA A 122 10.88 -13.05 -15.44
CA ALA A 122 10.97 -14.19 -14.53
C ALA A 122 9.60 -14.85 -14.28
N GLY A 123 8.53 -14.05 -14.25
CA GLY A 123 7.15 -14.54 -14.15
C GLY A 123 6.69 -15.31 -15.38
N ILE A 124 7.03 -14.82 -16.56
CA ILE A 124 6.79 -15.52 -17.83
C ILE A 124 7.53 -16.87 -17.83
N ILE A 125 8.80 -16.88 -17.46
CA ILE A 125 9.60 -18.11 -17.37
C ILE A 125 8.96 -19.10 -16.39
N ASP A 126 8.61 -18.66 -15.18
CA ASP A 126 7.94 -19.49 -14.17
C ASP A 126 6.61 -20.07 -14.66
N HIS A 127 5.81 -19.28 -15.37
CA HIS A 127 4.53 -19.70 -15.91
C HIS A 127 4.67 -20.75 -17.02
N GLU A 128 5.59 -20.52 -17.95
CA GLU A 128 5.74 -21.38 -19.14
C GLU A 128 6.55 -22.64 -18.87
N THR A 129 7.50 -22.61 -17.95
CA THR A 129 8.35 -23.77 -17.63
C THR A 129 7.91 -24.52 -16.36
N GLY A 130 7.18 -23.86 -15.46
CA GLY A 130 6.77 -24.40 -14.15
C GLY A 130 7.89 -24.40 -13.10
N THR A 131 9.02 -23.73 -13.36
CA THR A 131 10.15 -23.63 -12.42
C THR A 131 10.89 -22.32 -12.53
N ARG A 132 11.54 -21.90 -11.43
CA ARG A 132 12.41 -20.70 -11.35
C ARG A 132 13.86 -21.06 -11.08
N ASP A 133 14.18 -22.35 -10.97
CA ASP A 133 15.53 -22.81 -10.67
C ASP A 133 16.44 -22.69 -11.90
N ILE A 134 17.39 -21.76 -11.85
CA ILE A 134 18.35 -21.47 -12.94
C ILE A 134 19.12 -22.72 -13.37
N ARG A 135 19.34 -23.68 -12.48
CA ARG A 135 20.05 -24.94 -12.78
C ARG A 135 19.28 -25.83 -13.78
N ARG A 136 17.97 -25.64 -13.88
CA ARG A 136 17.07 -26.41 -14.77
C ARG A 136 16.66 -25.66 -16.03
N LEU A 137 16.92 -24.34 -16.09
CA LEU A 137 16.37 -23.42 -17.08
C LEU A 137 17.29 -23.14 -18.27
N SER A 138 18.44 -23.78 -18.41
CA SER A 138 19.39 -23.47 -19.51
C SER A 138 18.75 -23.62 -20.90
N GLY A 139 19.28 -22.88 -21.89
CA GLY A 139 18.93 -23.03 -23.30
C GLY A 139 17.56 -22.53 -23.75
N LEU A 140 16.82 -21.79 -22.91
CA LEU A 140 15.45 -21.32 -23.20
C LEU A 140 15.34 -20.39 -24.42
N ASN A 141 16.45 -19.81 -24.91
CA ASN A 141 16.42 -18.92 -26.08
C ASN A 141 15.91 -19.60 -27.35
N ARG A 142 15.98 -20.94 -27.42
CA ARG A 142 15.45 -21.71 -28.56
C ARG A 142 13.93 -21.77 -28.59
N SER A 143 13.30 -21.86 -27.41
CA SER A 143 11.84 -21.96 -27.26
C SER A 143 11.17 -20.62 -26.94
N MET A 144 11.92 -19.69 -26.35
CA MET A 144 11.40 -18.39 -25.90
C MET A 144 12.33 -17.22 -26.38
N PRO A 145 12.55 -17.05 -27.71
CA PRO A 145 13.52 -16.08 -28.23
C PRO A 145 13.09 -14.62 -28.02
N PHE A 146 11.78 -14.31 -28.03
CA PHE A 146 11.31 -12.94 -27.76
C PHE A 146 11.47 -12.57 -26.30
N THR A 147 11.03 -13.43 -25.40
CA THR A 147 11.20 -13.27 -23.95
C THR A 147 12.69 -13.15 -23.60
N GLY A 148 13.55 -13.96 -24.25
CA GLY A 148 15.01 -13.90 -24.07
C GLY A 148 15.61 -12.56 -24.45
N ARG A 149 15.19 -11.97 -25.58
CA ARG A 149 15.66 -10.65 -26.04
C ARG A 149 15.22 -9.54 -25.09
N LEU A 150 13.97 -9.57 -24.65
CA LEU A 150 13.46 -8.59 -23.70
C LEU A 150 14.20 -8.65 -22.35
N ALA A 151 14.39 -9.86 -21.83
CA ALA A 151 15.16 -10.09 -20.62
C ALA A 151 16.61 -9.65 -20.76
N LEU A 152 17.25 -9.88 -21.92
CA LEU A 152 18.63 -9.47 -22.21
C LEU A 152 18.80 -7.95 -22.12
N VAL A 153 17.91 -7.18 -22.75
CA VAL A 153 17.97 -5.71 -22.72
C VAL A 153 17.74 -5.19 -21.30
N ALA A 154 16.76 -5.74 -20.58
CA ALA A 154 16.50 -5.33 -19.19
C ALA A 154 17.67 -5.68 -18.24
N ALA A 155 18.31 -6.84 -18.42
CA ALA A 155 19.48 -7.23 -17.64
C ALA A 155 20.73 -6.40 -18.03
N ALA A 156 20.88 -6.04 -19.28
CA ALA A 156 21.93 -5.12 -19.75
C ALA A 156 21.74 -3.71 -19.16
N ALA A 157 20.49 -3.23 -19.07
CA ALA A 157 20.17 -1.99 -18.39
C ALA A 157 20.53 -2.05 -16.89
N MET A 158 20.19 -3.13 -16.21
CA MET A 158 20.58 -3.38 -14.82
C MET A 158 22.11 -3.45 -14.64
N ALA A 159 22.81 -4.05 -15.58
CA ALA A 159 24.28 -4.11 -15.58
C ALA A 159 24.94 -2.74 -15.79
N GLY A 160 24.24 -1.80 -16.42
CA GLY A 160 24.77 -0.48 -16.78
C GLY A 160 25.50 -0.48 -18.11
N VAL A 161 24.99 -1.20 -19.11
CA VAL A 161 25.50 -1.18 -20.48
C VAL A 161 25.19 0.18 -21.12
N PRO A 162 26.15 0.82 -21.84
CA PRO A 162 25.94 2.09 -22.53
C PRO A 162 24.67 2.10 -23.39
N MET A 163 24.08 3.28 -23.57
CA MET A 163 22.82 3.53 -24.30
C MET A 163 21.55 2.93 -23.66
N LEU A 164 21.63 2.41 -22.46
CA LEU A 164 20.48 1.99 -21.66
C LEU A 164 20.35 2.86 -20.40
N ASN A 165 19.14 3.00 -19.89
CA ASN A 165 18.82 3.90 -18.80
C ASN A 165 19.64 3.68 -17.51
N GLY A 166 20.06 2.45 -17.22
CA GLY A 166 20.88 2.11 -16.06
C GLY A 166 22.32 2.61 -16.14
N PHE A 167 22.84 2.86 -17.35
CA PHE A 167 24.21 3.34 -17.54
C PHE A 167 24.42 4.74 -16.96
N ILE A 168 23.57 5.70 -17.35
CA ILE A 168 23.70 7.11 -16.94
C ILE A 168 23.60 7.25 -15.41
N SER A 169 22.65 6.56 -14.80
CA SER A 169 22.49 6.61 -13.34
C SER A 169 23.66 5.97 -12.57
N LYS A 170 24.32 4.97 -13.15
CA LYS A 170 25.56 4.40 -12.59
C LYS A 170 26.78 5.31 -12.81
N GLU A 171 26.85 6.00 -13.93
CA GLU A 171 27.91 6.99 -14.18
C GLU A 171 27.80 8.14 -13.19
N MET A 172 26.59 8.65 -12.91
CA MET A 172 26.37 9.63 -11.85
C MET A 172 26.76 9.09 -10.47
N PHE A 173 26.46 7.84 -10.16
CA PHE A 173 26.90 7.21 -8.91
C PHE A 173 28.43 7.16 -8.80
N PHE A 174 29.15 6.83 -9.86
CA PHE A 174 30.63 6.86 -9.85
C PHE A 174 31.17 8.28 -9.68
N ALA A 175 30.55 9.26 -10.32
CA ALA A 175 30.93 10.67 -10.16
C ALA A 175 30.80 11.11 -8.69
N GLU A 176 29.68 10.76 -8.04
CA GLU A 176 29.46 11.05 -6.64
C GLU A 176 30.43 10.30 -5.71
N ALA A 177 30.72 9.04 -6.00
CA ALA A 177 31.68 8.28 -5.21
C ALA A 177 33.11 8.87 -5.27
N LEU A 178 33.49 9.45 -6.40
CA LEU A 178 34.76 10.14 -6.58
C LEU A 178 34.78 11.52 -5.90
N SER A 179 33.70 12.29 -6.03
CA SER A 179 33.55 13.60 -5.41
C SER A 179 33.59 13.52 -3.88
N ALA A 180 32.84 12.58 -3.30
CA ALA A 180 32.83 12.34 -1.86
C ALA A 180 34.23 11.96 -1.32
N ASN A 181 34.99 11.15 -2.08
CA ASN A 181 36.36 10.80 -1.71
C ASN A 181 37.29 12.04 -1.67
N ALA A 182 37.11 12.97 -2.58
CA ALA A 182 37.93 14.19 -2.63
C ALA A 182 37.65 15.14 -1.44
N SER A 183 36.40 15.14 -0.92
CA SER A 183 35.99 16.03 0.18
C SER A 183 36.37 15.51 1.57
N GLN A 184 36.48 14.20 1.78
CA GLN A 184 36.84 13.58 3.07
C GLN A 184 37.74 12.34 2.91
N PRO A 185 39.06 12.47 2.87
CA PRO A 185 39.96 11.41 2.43
C PRO A 185 40.11 10.20 3.36
N THR A 186 39.69 10.25 4.63
CA THR A 186 40.05 9.22 5.62
C THR A 186 39.12 7.99 5.65
N LEU A 187 37.86 8.13 5.36
CA LEU A 187 36.88 7.00 5.34
C LEU A 187 36.24 6.77 3.98
N LEU A 188 36.19 7.81 3.15
CA LEU A 188 35.61 7.77 1.83
C LEU A 188 36.60 7.31 0.75
N SER A 189 37.88 7.13 1.09
CA SER A 189 38.90 6.61 0.17
C SER A 189 38.59 5.22 -0.40
N ILE A 190 37.78 4.43 0.33
CA ILE A 190 37.35 3.09 -0.10
C ILE A 190 36.11 3.16 -1.00
N LEU A 191 35.37 4.28 -1.02
CA LEU A 191 34.08 4.38 -1.69
C LEU A 191 34.15 4.15 -3.21
N PRO A 192 35.09 4.74 -3.98
CA PRO A 192 35.22 4.46 -5.41
C PRO A 192 35.51 2.98 -5.71
N LEU A 193 36.35 2.34 -4.90
CA LEU A 193 36.67 0.93 -5.05
C LEU A 193 35.46 0.05 -4.70
N ALA A 194 34.73 0.38 -3.64
CA ALA A 194 33.52 -0.33 -3.26
C ALA A 194 32.41 -0.17 -4.31
N ALA A 195 32.26 1.03 -4.89
CA ALA A 195 31.34 1.30 -5.99
C ALA A 195 31.70 0.48 -7.24
N LEU A 196 32.97 0.42 -7.57
CA LEU A 196 33.48 -0.39 -8.69
C LEU A 196 33.22 -1.89 -8.48
N LEU A 197 33.53 -2.41 -7.29
CA LEU A 197 33.31 -3.81 -6.91
C LEU A 197 31.81 -4.17 -6.94
N ALA A 198 30.96 -3.34 -6.36
CA ALA A 198 29.50 -3.56 -6.37
C ALA A 198 28.94 -3.55 -7.79
N SER A 199 29.45 -2.66 -8.65
CA SER A 199 29.04 -2.60 -10.05
C SER A 199 29.52 -3.80 -10.84
N ALA A 200 30.73 -4.31 -10.59
CA ALA A 200 31.21 -5.57 -11.17
C ALA A 200 30.35 -6.77 -10.73
N PHE A 201 29.97 -6.84 -9.46
CA PHE A 201 29.00 -7.85 -8.97
C PHE A 201 27.65 -7.72 -9.68
N SER A 202 27.21 -6.47 -9.95
CA SER A 202 25.96 -6.21 -10.68
C SER A 202 26.00 -6.81 -12.09
N VAL A 203 27.10 -6.65 -12.80
CA VAL A 203 27.29 -7.26 -14.12
C VAL A 203 27.31 -8.79 -14.00
N THR A 204 28.00 -9.33 -13.00
CA THR A 204 28.12 -10.77 -12.77
C THR A 204 26.75 -11.43 -12.56
N TYR A 205 25.88 -10.90 -11.69
CA TYR A 205 24.56 -11.50 -11.48
C TYR A 205 23.60 -11.25 -12.65
N ALA A 206 23.77 -10.14 -13.39
CA ALA A 206 23.00 -9.91 -14.62
C ALA A 206 23.35 -10.93 -15.71
N LEU A 207 24.65 -11.19 -15.90
CA LEU A 207 25.13 -12.25 -16.81
C LEU A 207 24.62 -13.62 -16.37
N ARG A 208 24.65 -13.92 -15.08
CA ARG A 208 24.13 -15.18 -14.56
C ARG A 208 22.65 -15.36 -14.84
N PHE A 209 21.84 -14.29 -14.65
CA PHE A 209 20.43 -14.32 -14.98
C PHE A 209 20.21 -14.68 -16.45
N ILE A 210 20.90 -14.03 -17.37
CA ILE A 210 20.71 -14.23 -18.81
C ILE A 210 21.37 -15.50 -19.30
N HIS A 211 22.67 -15.68 -19.03
CA HIS A 211 23.42 -16.82 -19.55
C HIS A 211 22.90 -18.14 -18.96
N GLY A 212 22.66 -18.19 -17.65
CA GLY A 212 22.19 -19.39 -16.97
C GLY A 212 20.76 -19.81 -17.34
N THR A 213 19.96 -18.87 -17.87
CA THR A 213 18.54 -19.14 -18.21
C THR A 213 18.35 -19.36 -19.70
N PHE A 214 18.91 -18.51 -20.54
CA PHE A 214 18.58 -18.50 -21.97
C PHE A 214 19.63 -19.17 -22.86
N PHE A 215 20.87 -19.30 -22.39
CA PHE A 215 21.97 -19.87 -23.16
C PHE A 215 22.47 -21.17 -22.52
N GLY A 216 23.19 -21.97 -23.31
CA GLY A 216 23.74 -23.24 -22.85
C GLY A 216 23.01 -24.47 -23.40
N PRO A 217 23.11 -25.63 -22.74
CA PRO A 217 22.43 -26.87 -23.15
C PRO A 217 20.95 -26.77 -23.01
N ASP A 218 20.22 -27.71 -23.61
CA ASP A 218 18.77 -27.77 -23.48
C ASP A 218 18.33 -27.95 -22.02
N PRO A 219 17.16 -27.40 -21.65
CA PRO A 219 16.69 -27.46 -20.28
C PRO A 219 16.41 -28.91 -19.82
N VAL A 220 16.66 -29.17 -18.54
CA VAL A 220 16.54 -30.52 -17.98
C VAL A 220 15.35 -30.62 -17.05
N ASP A 221 14.53 -31.66 -17.23
CA ASP A 221 13.43 -32.05 -16.33
C ASP A 221 12.51 -30.89 -15.96
N LEU A 222 11.97 -30.20 -16.99
CA LEU A 222 11.01 -29.12 -16.80
C LEU A 222 9.60 -29.69 -16.53
N PRO A 223 8.85 -29.11 -15.59
CA PRO A 223 7.45 -29.48 -15.32
C PRO A 223 6.51 -29.21 -16.51
N ARG A 224 6.87 -28.23 -17.36
CA ARG A 224 6.11 -27.85 -18.56
C ARG A 224 7.03 -27.67 -19.74
N LYS A 225 6.52 -27.95 -20.94
CA LYS A 225 7.27 -27.68 -22.18
C LYS A 225 7.31 -26.17 -22.42
N PRO A 226 8.49 -25.55 -22.47
CA PRO A 226 8.60 -24.11 -22.64
C PRO A 226 8.11 -23.68 -24.03
N GLN A 227 7.34 -22.60 -24.05
CA GLN A 227 6.85 -21.95 -25.27
C GLN A 227 6.75 -20.45 -25.07
N GLU A 228 6.76 -19.69 -26.20
CA GLU A 228 6.52 -18.25 -26.10
C GLU A 228 5.11 -17.96 -25.57
N PRO A 229 4.98 -17.04 -24.58
CA PRO A 229 3.69 -16.67 -24.06
C PRO A 229 2.87 -15.85 -25.08
N PRO A 230 1.54 -15.73 -24.90
CA PRO A 230 0.71 -14.88 -25.72
C PRO A 230 1.18 -13.42 -25.67
N SER A 231 0.94 -12.66 -26.74
CA SER A 231 1.39 -11.26 -26.89
C SER A 231 0.97 -10.34 -25.72
N TRP A 232 -0.23 -10.52 -25.19
CA TRP A 232 -0.74 -9.76 -24.04
C TRP A 232 0.09 -9.94 -22.75
N MET A 233 0.73 -11.08 -22.60
CA MET A 233 1.59 -11.33 -21.44
C MET A 233 2.98 -10.70 -21.61
N ARG A 234 3.45 -10.54 -22.87
CA ARG A 234 4.72 -9.88 -23.20
C ARG A 234 4.62 -8.36 -23.27
N PHE A 235 3.49 -7.83 -23.69
CA PHE A 235 3.26 -6.42 -23.96
C PHE A 235 3.73 -5.48 -22.83
N PRO A 236 3.43 -5.73 -21.54
CA PRO A 236 3.96 -4.91 -20.46
C PRO A 236 5.50 -4.91 -20.38
N VAL A 237 6.13 -6.04 -20.65
CA VAL A 237 7.60 -6.16 -20.65
C VAL A 237 8.18 -5.38 -21.83
N GLU A 238 7.55 -5.45 -23.00
CA GLU A 238 7.97 -4.74 -24.22
C GLU A 238 7.95 -3.22 -24.00
N ILE A 239 6.89 -2.68 -23.39
CA ILE A 239 6.79 -1.25 -23.05
C ILE A 239 7.92 -0.83 -22.11
N LEU A 240 8.17 -1.60 -21.05
CA LEU A 240 9.19 -1.25 -20.07
C LEU A 240 10.60 -1.38 -20.64
N VAL A 241 10.86 -2.36 -21.50
CA VAL A 241 12.13 -2.50 -22.21
C VAL A 241 12.33 -1.36 -23.20
N LEU A 242 11.26 -0.96 -23.91
CA LEU A 242 11.31 0.21 -24.78
C LEU A 242 11.64 1.47 -23.97
N ALA A 243 11.04 1.63 -22.80
CA ALA A 243 11.36 2.74 -21.89
C ALA A 243 12.84 2.71 -21.44
N CYS A 244 13.43 1.54 -21.18
CA CYS A 244 14.86 1.42 -20.86
C CYS A 244 15.76 1.93 -22.00
N ILE A 245 15.38 1.66 -23.25
CA ILE A 245 16.12 2.09 -24.44
C ILE A 245 15.91 3.60 -24.69
N VAL A 246 14.68 4.06 -24.70
CA VAL A 246 14.33 5.45 -25.00
C VAL A 246 14.93 6.41 -23.98
N VAL A 247 14.82 6.08 -22.67
CA VAL A 247 15.45 6.88 -21.60
C VAL A 247 16.98 6.79 -21.67
N GLY A 248 17.55 5.68 -22.12
CA GLY A 248 18.99 5.52 -22.27
C GLY A 248 19.58 6.32 -23.44
N ILE A 249 18.80 6.55 -24.51
CA ILE A 249 19.24 7.28 -25.71
C ILE A 249 18.90 8.77 -25.61
N LEU A 250 17.72 9.12 -25.09
CA LEU A 250 17.18 10.48 -25.03
C LEU A 250 16.75 10.87 -23.60
N PRO A 251 17.64 10.79 -22.60
CA PRO A 251 17.26 10.99 -21.20
C PRO A 251 16.75 12.41 -20.91
N ALA A 252 17.41 13.43 -21.48
CA ALA A 252 17.03 14.81 -21.26
C ALA A 252 15.62 15.15 -21.77
N ALA A 253 15.24 14.59 -22.92
CA ALA A 253 13.93 14.85 -23.52
C ALA A 253 12.80 14.01 -22.89
N THR A 254 13.09 12.82 -22.40
CA THR A 254 12.09 11.87 -21.90
C THR A 254 11.87 11.96 -20.40
N ILE A 255 12.94 11.83 -19.63
CA ILE A 255 12.84 11.79 -18.15
C ILE A 255 13.31 13.10 -17.49
N GLY A 256 14.02 13.96 -18.23
CA GLY A 256 14.59 15.21 -17.71
C GLY A 256 13.57 16.10 -17.00
N PRO A 257 12.45 16.48 -17.62
CA PRO A 257 11.44 17.33 -16.97
C PRO A 257 10.85 16.72 -15.71
N PHE A 258 10.64 15.41 -15.72
CA PHE A 258 10.14 14.70 -14.54
C PHE A 258 11.18 14.63 -13.42
N LEU A 259 12.43 14.35 -13.77
CA LEU A 259 13.52 14.32 -12.81
C LEU A 259 13.75 15.71 -12.18
N ASP A 260 13.74 16.77 -12.98
CA ASP A 260 13.88 18.15 -12.50
C ASP A 260 12.76 18.51 -11.51
N MET A 261 11.52 18.18 -11.83
CA MET A 261 10.38 18.38 -10.91
C MET A 261 10.56 17.61 -9.60
N ALA A 262 10.96 16.34 -9.67
CA ALA A 262 11.14 15.50 -8.50
C ALA A 262 12.30 15.98 -7.62
N VAL A 263 13.41 16.41 -8.22
CA VAL A 263 14.57 16.96 -7.51
C VAL A 263 14.22 18.29 -6.85
N ARG A 264 13.57 19.21 -7.59
CA ARG A 264 13.11 20.50 -7.03
C ARG A 264 12.12 20.35 -5.88
N SER A 265 11.34 19.29 -5.87
CA SER A 265 10.42 19.01 -4.74
C SER A 265 11.16 18.69 -3.43
N VAL A 266 12.44 18.34 -3.50
CA VAL A 266 13.29 18.03 -2.35
C VAL A 266 14.27 19.16 -2.06
N LEU A 267 14.99 19.63 -3.09
CA LEU A 267 16.08 20.64 -2.94
C LEU A 267 15.60 22.08 -3.11
N GLY A 268 14.41 22.31 -3.67
CA GLY A 268 13.89 23.66 -3.91
C GLY A 268 14.78 24.44 -4.88
N GLU A 269 15.10 25.67 -4.50
CA GLU A 269 15.96 26.59 -5.26
C GLU A 269 17.45 26.20 -5.23
N GLU A 270 17.86 25.35 -4.29
CA GLU A 270 19.23 24.84 -4.18
C GLU A 270 19.54 23.71 -5.17
N THR A 271 18.64 23.46 -6.12
CA THR A 271 18.82 22.41 -7.13
C THR A 271 20.08 22.69 -7.97
N PRO A 272 21.10 21.80 -7.92
CA PRO A 272 22.35 22.01 -8.63
C PRO A 272 22.17 21.85 -10.13
N TYR A 273 23.06 22.45 -10.92
CA TYR A 273 23.13 22.14 -12.34
C TYR A 273 23.64 20.72 -12.55
N TYR A 274 22.92 19.92 -13.31
CA TYR A 274 23.30 18.57 -13.71
C TYR A 274 23.03 18.35 -15.20
N SER A 275 23.82 17.49 -15.83
CA SER A 275 23.66 17.13 -17.23
C SER A 275 23.22 15.69 -17.38
N LEU A 276 22.18 15.49 -18.21
CA LEU A 276 21.72 14.15 -18.60
C LEU A 276 22.25 13.75 -19.99
N ALA A 277 23.34 14.38 -20.48
CA ALA A 277 23.93 13.98 -21.74
C ALA A 277 24.44 12.53 -21.66
N VAL A 278 24.27 11.78 -22.73
CA VAL A 278 24.74 10.38 -22.82
C VAL A 278 26.27 10.28 -22.93
N TRP A 279 26.89 11.36 -23.43
CA TRP A 279 28.32 11.43 -23.61
C TRP A 279 28.91 12.72 -23.03
N HIS A 280 29.83 12.58 -22.09
CA HIS A 280 30.56 13.67 -21.42
C HIS A 280 32.07 13.65 -21.73
N GLY A 281 32.47 12.96 -22.81
CA GLY A 281 33.89 12.70 -23.07
C GLY A 281 34.43 11.50 -22.31
N VAL A 282 35.75 11.30 -22.39
CA VAL A 282 36.43 10.21 -21.66
C VAL A 282 36.70 10.68 -20.24
N THR A 283 35.76 10.39 -19.35
CA THR A 283 35.80 10.76 -17.92
C THR A 283 36.23 9.56 -17.06
N LEU A 284 36.68 9.83 -15.82
CA LEU A 284 37.01 8.75 -14.88
C LEU A 284 35.79 7.89 -14.52
N PRO A 285 34.59 8.41 -14.29
CA PRO A 285 33.37 7.62 -14.13
C PRO A 285 33.08 6.69 -15.32
N LEU A 286 33.29 7.15 -16.54
CA LEU A 286 33.14 6.34 -17.73
C LEU A 286 34.15 5.17 -17.75
N MET A 287 35.41 5.46 -17.42
CA MET A 287 36.47 4.41 -17.31
C MET A 287 36.09 3.38 -16.24
N MET A 288 35.61 3.82 -15.07
CA MET A 288 35.11 2.93 -14.02
C MET A 288 33.96 2.06 -14.51
N SER A 289 33.03 2.61 -15.32
CA SER A 289 31.94 1.85 -15.93
C SER A 289 32.47 0.71 -16.83
N PHE A 290 33.46 0.97 -17.68
CA PHE A 290 34.05 -0.08 -18.51
C PHE A 290 34.86 -1.10 -17.70
N ILE A 291 35.57 -0.66 -16.67
CA ILE A 291 36.31 -1.59 -15.77
C ILE A 291 35.30 -2.46 -15.01
N ALA A 292 34.17 -1.91 -14.55
CA ALA A 292 33.12 -2.68 -13.89
C ALA A 292 32.47 -3.70 -14.83
N LEU A 293 32.21 -3.33 -16.09
CA LEU A 293 31.69 -4.24 -17.11
C LEU A 293 32.68 -5.37 -17.41
N GLY A 294 33.92 -5.04 -17.73
CA GLY A 294 34.99 -6.03 -18.00
C GLY A 294 35.28 -6.91 -16.78
N GLY A 295 35.43 -6.30 -15.61
CA GLY A 295 35.65 -6.99 -14.35
C GLY A 295 34.53 -7.95 -13.97
N GLY A 296 33.26 -7.54 -14.20
CA GLY A 296 32.10 -8.38 -13.94
C GLY A 296 32.00 -9.58 -14.91
N VAL A 297 32.33 -9.37 -16.18
CA VAL A 297 32.45 -10.48 -17.16
C VAL A 297 33.55 -11.46 -16.75
N ALA A 298 34.74 -10.96 -16.41
CA ALA A 298 35.86 -11.77 -15.96
C ALA A 298 35.50 -12.55 -14.67
N LEU A 299 34.87 -11.89 -13.72
CA LEU A 299 34.42 -12.52 -12.49
C LEU A 299 33.36 -13.61 -12.75
N TYR A 300 32.42 -13.36 -13.65
CA TYR A 300 31.46 -14.37 -14.05
C TYR A 300 32.13 -15.60 -14.67
N ALA A 301 33.07 -15.39 -15.59
CA ALA A 301 33.82 -16.47 -16.21
C ALA A 301 34.63 -17.28 -15.19
N ALA A 302 35.24 -16.61 -14.21
CA ALA A 302 35.99 -17.26 -13.13
C ALA A 302 35.10 -18.10 -12.21
N LEU A 303 33.90 -17.57 -11.90
CA LEU A 303 32.94 -18.22 -11.01
C LEU A 303 32.07 -19.27 -11.71
N GLN A 304 32.06 -19.36 -13.03
CA GLN A 304 31.15 -20.22 -13.77
C GLN A 304 31.22 -21.69 -13.33
N ARG A 305 32.45 -22.21 -13.14
CA ARG A 305 32.67 -23.59 -12.66
C ARG A 305 32.13 -23.80 -11.23
N TYR A 306 32.31 -22.82 -10.35
CA TYR A 306 31.82 -22.89 -8.99
C TYR A 306 30.26 -22.87 -8.95
N LEU A 307 29.66 -22.00 -9.75
CA LEU A 307 28.23 -21.87 -9.87
C LEU A 307 27.55 -23.11 -10.47
N ALA A 308 28.26 -23.80 -11.38
CA ALA A 308 27.79 -25.07 -11.97
C ALA A 308 27.73 -26.23 -10.96
N ASN A 309 28.54 -26.19 -9.89
CA ASN A 309 28.53 -27.22 -8.85
C ASN A 309 27.28 -27.22 -7.97
N GLY A 310 26.36 -26.27 -8.16
CA GLY A 310 25.07 -26.22 -7.48
C GLY A 310 25.13 -25.94 -5.96
N ILE A 311 26.29 -25.48 -5.45
CA ILE A 311 26.48 -25.19 -4.02
C ILE A 311 25.60 -23.99 -3.63
N GLU A 312 24.74 -24.17 -2.64
CA GLU A 312 23.86 -23.12 -2.17
C GLU A 312 24.56 -22.11 -1.26
N GLY A 313 24.34 -20.83 -1.53
CA GLY A 313 24.77 -19.70 -0.71
C GLY A 313 26.20 -19.23 -0.95
N PRO A 314 26.50 -17.99 -0.52
CA PRO A 314 27.77 -17.35 -0.73
C PRO A 314 28.88 -17.99 0.12
N PRO A 315 30.09 -18.22 -0.43
CA PRO A 315 31.14 -18.99 0.25
C PRO A 315 31.57 -18.43 1.60
N PHE A 316 31.74 -17.10 1.73
CA PHE A 316 32.31 -16.49 2.92
C PHE A 316 31.29 -16.17 4.02
N ILE A 317 30.01 -15.92 3.67
CA ILE A 317 28.98 -15.51 4.62
C ILE A 317 27.86 -16.55 4.78
N ARG A 318 28.08 -17.78 4.33
CA ARG A 318 27.12 -18.89 4.40
C ARG A 318 26.59 -19.16 5.82
N ARG A 319 27.39 -18.89 6.86
CA ARG A 319 27.00 -19.09 8.27
C ARG A 319 26.28 -17.88 8.85
N LEU A 320 26.41 -16.70 8.27
CA LEU A 320 25.77 -15.45 8.71
C LEU A 320 24.43 -15.28 7.98
N ASP A 321 23.45 -16.06 8.40
CA ASP A 321 22.08 -15.94 7.88
C ASP A 321 21.29 -15.02 8.82
N GLY A 322 21.02 -13.81 8.34
CA GLY A 322 20.24 -12.79 9.06
C GLY A 322 18.83 -13.29 9.41
N GLY A 323 18.23 -14.13 8.56
CA GLY A 323 16.95 -14.78 8.84
C GLY A 323 17.02 -15.66 10.09
N ARG A 324 18.04 -16.50 10.20
CA ARG A 324 18.23 -17.35 11.38
C ARG A 324 18.52 -16.58 12.66
N ILE A 325 19.27 -15.48 12.57
CA ILE A 325 19.52 -14.60 13.72
C ILE A 325 18.21 -13.97 14.15
N PHE A 326 17.41 -13.47 13.21
CA PHE A 326 16.09 -12.90 13.48
C PHE A 326 15.13 -13.93 14.07
N GLU A 327 15.05 -15.12 13.48
CA GLU A 327 14.20 -16.21 14.02
C GLU A 327 14.59 -16.58 15.45
N ARG A 328 15.88 -16.67 15.75
CA ARG A 328 16.35 -16.89 17.13
C ARG A 328 15.97 -15.74 18.05
N ALA A 329 16.16 -14.49 17.60
CA ALA A 329 15.73 -13.32 18.37
C ALA A 329 14.22 -13.32 18.58
N LEU A 330 13.44 -13.64 17.54
CA LEU A 330 11.99 -13.75 17.60
C LEU A 330 11.55 -14.88 18.58
N VAL A 331 12.20 -16.03 18.54
CA VAL A 331 11.95 -17.13 19.47
C VAL A 331 12.27 -16.70 20.91
N VAL A 332 13.39 -16.04 21.15
CA VAL A 332 13.74 -15.52 22.48
C VAL A 332 12.71 -14.49 22.95
N LEU A 333 12.36 -13.52 22.09
CA LEU A 333 11.36 -12.51 22.42
C LEU A 333 9.98 -13.13 22.67
N SER A 334 9.49 -13.98 21.76
CA SER A 334 8.12 -14.51 21.84
C SER A 334 7.97 -15.64 22.86
N TRP A 335 8.96 -16.55 22.98
CA TRP A 335 8.84 -17.70 23.87
C TRP A 335 9.47 -17.50 25.24
N ARG A 336 10.61 -16.82 25.32
CA ARG A 336 11.32 -16.65 26.62
C ARG A 336 10.91 -15.35 27.33
N LEU A 337 10.60 -14.28 26.61
CA LEU A 337 10.23 -13.00 27.20
C LEU A 337 8.73 -12.72 27.13
N ALA A 338 8.12 -12.83 25.95
CA ALA A 338 6.71 -12.49 25.78
C ALA A 338 5.78 -13.50 26.45
N ARG A 339 6.08 -14.80 26.40
CA ARG A 339 5.22 -15.82 26.99
C ARG A 339 5.08 -15.71 28.52
N PRO A 340 6.15 -15.47 29.30
CA PRO A 340 6.01 -15.15 30.72
C PRO A 340 5.28 -13.82 30.96
N ALA A 341 5.56 -12.80 30.13
CA ALA A 341 4.85 -11.52 30.20
C ALA A 341 3.36 -11.69 29.85
N GLU A 342 3.03 -12.47 28.81
CA GLU A 342 1.67 -12.83 28.48
C GLU A 342 0.99 -13.63 29.60
N ALA A 343 1.68 -14.59 30.22
CA ALA A 343 1.14 -15.33 31.33
C ALA A 343 0.84 -14.45 32.54
N PHE A 344 1.61 -13.37 32.71
CA PHE A 344 1.42 -12.38 33.78
C PHE A 344 0.38 -11.32 33.44
N LEU A 345 0.43 -10.77 32.22
CA LEU A 345 -0.42 -9.65 31.77
C LEU A 345 -1.63 -10.12 30.94
N GLY A 346 -1.48 -11.23 30.21
CA GLY A 346 -2.44 -11.71 29.23
C GLY A 346 -3.50 -12.60 29.82
N THR A 347 -4.71 -12.39 29.43
CA THR A 347 -5.79 -13.34 29.64
C THR A 347 -6.36 -13.73 28.29
N ARG A 348 -6.84 -14.98 28.13
CA ARG A 348 -7.54 -15.40 26.90
C ARG A 348 -8.90 -14.74 26.72
N ARG A 349 -9.30 -13.86 27.64
CA ARG A 349 -10.59 -13.15 27.61
C ARG A 349 -10.37 -11.74 27.09
N LEU A 350 -11.14 -11.36 26.09
CA LEU A 350 -11.08 -10.02 25.46
C LEU A 350 -11.29 -8.86 26.44
N GLN A 351 -12.22 -9.02 27.38
CA GLN A 351 -12.58 -7.97 28.33
C GLN A 351 -11.43 -7.52 29.25
N PRO A 352 -10.64 -8.41 29.90
CA PRO A 352 -9.44 -7.98 30.62
C PRO A 352 -8.36 -7.36 29.76
N GLN A 353 -8.21 -7.78 28.50
CA GLN A 353 -7.26 -7.17 27.57
C GLN A 353 -7.67 -5.74 27.23
N LEU A 354 -8.93 -5.49 26.97
CA LEU A 354 -9.46 -4.14 26.75
C LEU A 354 -9.28 -3.25 27.98
N ARG A 355 -9.48 -3.78 29.19
CA ARG A 355 -9.21 -3.05 30.43
C ARG A 355 -7.74 -2.62 30.53
N LEU A 356 -6.84 -3.54 30.26
CA LEU A 356 -5.39 -3.24 30.28
C LEU A 356 -5.05 -2.16 29.27
N LEU A 357 -5.54 -2.30 28.03
CA LEU A 357 -5.30 -1.34 26.96
C LEU A 357 -5.78 0.05 27.33
N VAL A 358 -7.05 0.19 27.77
CA VAL A 358 -7.63 1.46 28.19
C VAL A 358 -6.89 2.04 29.40
N SER A 359 -6.54 1.20 30.39
CA SER A 359 -5.78 1.65 31.56
C SER A 359 -4.40 2.19 31.19
N VAL A 360 -3.68 1.51 30.29
CA VAL A 360 -2.35 1.96 29.81
C VAL A 360 -2.47 3.25 29.01
N ALA A 361 -3.51 3.37 28.15
CA ALA A 361 -3.73 4.60 27.40
C ALA A 361 -4.02 5.80 28.32
N LEU A 362 -4.87 5.61 29.36
CA LEU A 362 -5.15 6.63 30.35
C LEU A 362 -3.92 7.01 31.17
N LEU A 363 -3.13 6.03 31.59
CA LEU A 363 -1.87 6.30 32.32
C LEU A 363 -0.87 7.06 31.45
N ALA A 364 -0.67 6.64 30.19
CA ALA A 364 0.25 7.29 29.29
C ALA A 364 -0.19 8.74 28.98
N GLY A 365 -1.49 8.95 28.68
CA GLY A 365 -2.05 10.28 28.47
C GLY A 365 -1.99 11.15 29.73
N GLY A 366 -2.30 10.59 30.89
CA GLY A 366 -2.23 11.28 32.17
C GLY A 366 -0.79 11.67 32.55
N LEU A 367 0.19 10.79 32.36
CA LEU A 367 1.60 11.08 32.57
C LEU A 367 2.12 12.17 31.63
N ALA A 368 1.75 12.12 30.35
CA ALA A 368 2.11 13.15 29.38
C ALA A 368 1.52 14.51 29.76
N ALA A 369 0.24 14.53 30.15
CA ALA A 369 -0.42 15.75 30.62
C ALA A 369 0.22 16.30 31.91
N TRP A 370 0.57 15.43 32.84
CA TRP A 370 1.27 15.79 34.07
C TRP A 370 2.66 16.40 33.78
N TYR A 371 3.45 15.72 32.94
CA TYR A 371 4.83 16.13 32.64
C TYR A 371 4.88 17.45 31.84
N ARG A 372 3.99 17.62 30.86
CA ARG A 372 3.97 18.84 30.03
C ARG A 372 3.17 19.98 30.63
N GLY A 373 2.31 19.71 31.62
CA GLY A 373 1.34 20.64 32.12
C GLY A 373 0.22 20.90 31.12
N VAL A 374 -1.02 20.78 31.54
CA VAL A 374 -2.17 21.21 30.74
C VAL A 374 -2.53 22.62 31.19
N GLY A 375 -1.93 23.63 30.55
CA GLY A 375 -2.30 25.01 30.81
C GLY A 375 -3.76 25.33 30.49
N PRO A 376 -4.39 26.31 31.15
CA PRO A 376 -5.71 26.77 30.75
C PRO A 376 -5.70 27.28 29.31
N GLY A 377 -6.76 27.04 28.58
CA GLY A 377 -6.91 27.62 27.24
C GLY A 377 -7.08 29.15 27.31
N ASN A 378 -6.88 29.77 26.17
CA ASN A 378 -6.95 31.24 25.98
C ASN A 378 -8.28 31.70 25.37
N LEU A 379 -9.14 30.77 24.96
CA LEU A 379 -10.48 31.09 24.46
C LEU A 379 -11.53 30.97 25.57
N VAL A 380 -12.47 31.91 25.60
CA VAL A 380 -13.62 31.87 26.54
C VAL A 380 -14.65 30.88 26.00
N PRO A 381 -15.08 29.88 26.78
CA PRO A 381 -16.13 28.97 26.36
C PRO A 381 -17.44 29.72 26.07
N GLN A 382 -18.05 29.44 24.94
CA GLN A 382 -19.38 29.97 24.60
C GLN A 382 -20.47 29.18 25.34
N GLY A 383 -21.66 29.79 25.49
CA GLY A 383 -22.79 29.10 26.09
C GLY A 383 -23.22 27.88 25.30
N VAL A 384 -23.71 26.88 26.01
CA VAL A 384 -24.17 25.61 25.39
C VAL A 384 -25.49 25.85 24.67
N ASP A 385 -25.56 25.52 23.39
CA ASP A 385 -26.81 25.52 22.62
C ASP A 385 -27.72 24.39 23.11
N PRO A 386 -28.98 24.70 23.49
CA PRO A 386 -29.90 23.71 24.05
C PRO A 386 -30.27 22.60 23.05
N VAL A 387 -30.26 22.89 21.73
CA VAL A 387 -30.59 21.89 20.71
C VAL A 387 -29.49 20.83 20.62
N ILE A 388 -28.22 21.26 20.55
CA ILE A 388 -27.11 20.33 20.49
C ILE A 388 -26.96 19.56 21.81
N ALA A 389 -27.24 20.20 22.94
CA ALA A 389 -27.28 19.54 24.25
C ALA A 389 -28.32 18.41 24.29
N LEU A 390 -29.50 18.63 23.71
CA LEU A 390 -30.53 17.59 23.59
C LEU A 390 -30.06 16.44 22.71
N VAL A 391 -29.45 16.72 21.56
CA VAL A 391 -28.88 15.68 20.66
C VAL A 391 -27.85 14.83 21.40
N TRP A 392 -26.96 15.46 22.16
CA TRP A 392 -25.97 14.76 22.96
C TRP A 392 -26.56 13.96 24.12
N ALA A 393 -27.62 14.48 24.75
CA ALA A 393 -28.36 13.76 25.80
C ALA A 393 -28.98 12.47 25.22
N VAL A 394 -29.67 12.59 24.08
CA VAL A 394 -30.28 11.43 23.39
C VAL A 394 -29.19 10.44 22.92
N GLY A 395 -28.12 10.92 22.30
CA GLY A 395 -26.99 10.07 21.87
C GLY A 395 -26.32 9.34 23.03
N SER A 396 -26.13 10.03 24.16
CA SER A 396 -25.63 9.43 25.40
C SER A 396 -26.58 8.37 25.98
N ALA A 397 -27.88 8.66 25.99
CA ALA A 397 -28.88 7.69 26.41
C ALA A 397 -28.90 6.45 25.52
N CYS A 398 -28.77 6.63 24.20
CA CYS A 398 -28.61 5.53 23.22
C CYS A 398 -27.36 4.71 23.51
N ALA A 399 -26.18 5.34 23.71
CA ALA A 399 -24.95 4.67 24.03
C ALA A 399 -25.01 3.87 25.34
N LEU A 400 -25.59 4.46 26.41
CA LEU A 400 -25.81 3.78 27.69
C LEU A 400 -26.80 2.63 27.54
N GLY A 401 -27.89 2.85 26.79
CA GLY A 401 -28.87 1.82 26.46
C GLY A 401 -28.28 0.67 25.68
N ALA A 402 -27.42 0.96 24.68
CA ALA A 402 -26.68 -0.06 23.94
C ALA A 402 -25.78 -0.90 24.85
N ALA A 403 -25.01 -0.26 25.73
CA ALA A 403 -24.15 -0.94 26.69
C ALA A 403 -24.97 -1.83 27.65
N TRP A 404 -26.13 -1.36 28.08
CA TRP A 404 -27.03 -2.15 28.94
C TRP A 404 -27.63 -3.34 28.20
N GLN A 405 -28.16 -3.12 26.98
CA GLN A 405 -28.85 -4.14 26.18
C GLN A 405 -27.89 -5.14 25.51
N ALA A 406 -26.63 -4.80 25.31
CA ALA A 406 -25.64 -5.67 24.64
C ALA A 406 -25.57 -7.08 25.26
N LYS A 407 -25.87 -7.20 26.55
CA LYS A 407 -25.91 -8.46 27.26
C LYS A 407 -27.19 -9.28 26.98
N PHE A 408 -28.32 -8.67 26.84
CA PHE A 408 -29.63 -9.33 26.80
C PHE A 408 -30.23 -9.36 25.41
N HIS A 409 -30.23 -8.23 24.72
CA HIS A 409 -30.87 -8.03 23.42
C HIS A 409 -29.86 -7.43 22.43
N ARG A 410 -29.04 -8.28 21.81
CA ARG A 410 -27.94 -7.88 20.93
C ARG A 410 -28.41 -7.00 19.77
N LEU A 411 -29.58 -7.33 19.15
CA LEU A 411 -30.15 -6.53 18.07
C LEU A 411 -30.53 -5.12 18.53
N ALA A 412 -31.18 -5.03 19.68
CA ALA A 412 -31.55 -3.73 20.27
C ALA A 412 -30.31 -2.88 20.60
N ALA A 413 -29.23 -3.52 21.08
CA ALA A 413 -27.94 -2.86 21.31
C ALA A 413 -27.32 -2.30 20.04
N VAL A 414 -27.37 -3.02 18.91
CA VAL A 414 -26.88 -2.54 17.61
C VAL A 414 -27.72 -1.36 17.12
N MET A 415 -29.05 -1.42 17.25
CA MET A 415 -29.90 -0.31 16.84
C MET A 415 -29.69 0.96 17.68
N LEU A 416 -29.50 0.79 19.01
CA LEU A 416 -29.16 1.91 19.90
C LEU A 416 -27.74 2.48 19.60
N LEU A 417 -26.79 1.63 19.22
CA LEU A 417 -25.46 2.10 18.78
C LEU A 417 -25.58 2.99 17.54
N GLY A 418 -26.41 2.60 16.56
CA GLY A 418 -26.72 3.42 15.40
C GLY A 418 -27.36 4.78 15.78
N GLY A 419 -28.19 4.81 16.81
CA GLY A 419 -28.75 6.06 17.38
C GLY A 419 -27.66 6.98 17.96
N ALA A 420 -26.65 6.40 18.64
CA ALA A 420 -25.50 7.16 19.13
C ALA A 420 -24.63 7.68 17.97
N GLY A 421 -24.40 6.86 16.95
CA GLY A 421 -23.68 7.26 15.73
C GLY A 421 -24.39 8.39 14.98
N LEU A 422 -25.72 8.37 14.91
CA LEU A 422 -26.52 9.44 14.32
C LEU A 422 -26.37 10.77 15.09
N ALA A 423 -26.28 10.73 16.42
CA ALA A 423 -26.03 11.94 17.21
C ALA A 423 -24.66 12.56 16.89
N VAL A 424 -23.62 11.73 16.67
CA VAL A 424 -22.31 12.20 16.20
C VAL A 424 -22.42 12.79 14.79
N CYS A 425 -23.15 12.15 13.89
CA CYS A 425 -23.39 12.64 12.53
C CYS A 425 -24.06 14.02 12.54
N ILE A 426 -25.13 14.22 13.34
CA ILE A 426 -25.79 15.51 13.50
C ILE A 426 -24.81 16.56 14.05
N THR A 427 -23.93 16.17 14.98
CA THR A 427 -22.90 17.06 15.52
C THR A 427 -21.95 17.57 14.43
N PHE A 428 -21.51 16.70 13.52
CA PHE A 428 -20.69 17.12 12.38
C PHE A 428 -21.43 18.11 11.47
N VAL A 429 -22.72 17.89 11.20
CA VAL A 429 -23.54 18.84 10.43
C VAL A 429 -23.63 20.18 11.16
N TRP A 430 -23.88 20.15 12.45
CA TRP A 430 -24.05 21.35 13.29
C TRP A 430 -22.79 22.22 13.28
N PHE A 431 -21.61 21.59 13.32
CA PHE A 431 -20.33 22.29 13.28
C PHE A 431 -19.76 22.47 11.86
N SER A 432 -20.62 22.49 10.84
CA SER A 432 -20.25 22.76 9.44
C SER A 432 -19.21 21.81 8.86
N ALA A 433 -19.27 20.52 9.25
CA ALA A 433 -18.43 19.46 8.69
C ALA A 433 -19.27 18.42 7.92
N PRO A 434 -19.96 18.82 6.82
CA PRO A 434 -20.94 17.97 6.16
C PRO A 434 -20.32 16.75 5.44
N ASP A 435 -19.07 16.82 4.98
CA ASP A 435 -18.37 15.66 4.40
C ASP A 435 -18.12 14.58 5.45
N LEU A 436 -17.71 14.98 6.68
CA LEU A 436 -17.56 14.04 7.79
C LEU A 436 -18.87 13.42 8.18
N ALA A 437 -19.95 14.22 8.18
CA ALA A 437 -21.30 13.74 8.49
C ALA A 437 -21.75 12.68 7.47
N LEU A 438 -21.57 12.94 6.19
CA LEU A 438 -21.89 12.00 5.11
C LEU A 438 -21.10 10.70 5.24
N THR A 439 -19.79 10.80 5.43
CA THR A 439 -18.92 9.63 5.60
C THR A 439 -19.30 8.83 6.85
N GLN A 440 -19.55 9.50 7.99
CA GLN A 440 -20.00 8.85 9.23
C GLN A 440 -21.31 8.10 9.01
N LEU A 441 -22.28 8.72 8.33
CA LEU A 441 -23.57 8.09 8.06
C LEU A 441 -23.41 6.82 7.21
N LEU A 442 -22.59 6.87 6.16
CA LEU A 442 -22.34 5.71 5.29
C LEU A 442 -21.62 4.59 6.03
N VAL A 443 -20.60 4.91 6.83
CA VAL A 443 -19.87 3.94 7.66
C VAL A 443 -20.81 3.32 8.71
N GLU A 444 -21.68 4.11 9.34
CA GLU A 444 -22.66 3.62 10.32
C GLU A 444 -23.62 2.60 9.69
N VAL A 445 -24.13 2.89 8.49
CA VAL A 445 -25.01 1.96 7.76
C VAL A 445 -24.28 0.64 7.46
N ILE A 446 -23.06 0.69 6.90
CA ILE A 446 -22.27 -0.52 6.60
C ILE A 446 -21.99 -1.29 7.89
N THR A 447 -21.52 -0.62 8.93
CA THR A 447 -21.18 -1.25 10.22
C THR A 447 -22.40 -1.93 10.82
N THR A 448 -23.56 -1.27 10.80
CA THR A 448 -24.83 -1.85 11.28
C THR A 448 -25.20 -3.09 10.48
N VAL A 449 -25.13 -3.02 9.15
CA VAL A 449 -25.40 -4.17 8.26
C VAL A 449 -24.45 -5.35 8.57
N LEU A 450 -23.16 -5.09 8.69
CA LEU A 450 -22.16 -6.12 8.99
C LEU A 450 -22.34 -6.71 10.39
N LEU A 451 -22.67 -5.89 11.40
CA LEU A 451 -22.95 -6.36 12.75
C LEU A 451 -24.21 -7.23 12.78
N VAL A 452 -25.29 -6.83 12.12
CA VAL A 452 -26.51 -7.64 12.01
C VAL A 452 -26.24 -8.97 11.32
N LEU A 453 -25.42 -8.98 10.24
CA LEU A 453 -24.95 -10.22 9.61
C LEU A 453 -24.14 -11.08 10.60
N GLY A 454 -23.21 -10.46 11.32
CA GLY A 454 -22.38 -11.14 12.31
C GLY A 454 -23.18 -11.75 13.47
N LEU A 455 -24.29 -11.10 13.88
CA LEU A 455 -25.17 -11.63 14.92
C LEU A 455 -25.75 -13.00 14.56
N ARG A 456 -25.95 -13.27 13.27
CA ARG A 456 -26.45 -14.56 12.75
C ARG A 456 -25.53 -15.73 13.10
N TRP A 457 -24.22 -15.50 13.19
CA TRP A 457 -23.18 -16.50 13.42
C TRP A 457 -22.81 -16.64 14.91
N LEU A 458 -23.33 -15.77 15.77
CA LEU A 458 -23.03 -15.85 17.20
C LEU A 458 -23.88 -16.96 17.86
N PRO A 459 -23.26 -17.77 18.75
CA PRO A 459 -23.97 -18.85 19.45
C PRO A 459 -25.15 -18.30 20.26
N LYS A 460 -26.25 -19.06 20.27
CA LYS A 460 -27.40 -18.79 21.16
C LYS A 460 -26.89 -18.85 22.60
N ARG A 461 -27.39 -17.97 23.43
CA ARG A 461 -26.99 -17.90 24.83
C ARG A 461 -27.58 -19.08 25.59
N PHE A 462 -26.73 -19.87 26.22
CA PHE A 462 -27.19 -20.83 27.22
C PHE A 462 -27.50 -20.06 28.53
N GLU A 463 -28.73 -19.95 28.92
CA GLU A 463 -29.12 -19.60 30.29
C GLU A 463 -28.77 -20.83 31.15
N GLN A 464 -27.72 -20.74 31.93
CA GLN A 464 -27.46 -21.73 32.99
C GLN A 464 -28.32 -21.30 34.21
N PRO A 465 -29.32 -22.08 34.61
CA PRO A 465 -30.04 -21.80 35.82
C PRO A 465 -29.14 -22.18 37.01
N GLY A 466 -28.89 -21.24 37.91
CA GLY A 466 -28.54 -21.53 39.29
C GLY A 466 -27.07 -21.73 39.66
N GLU A 467 -26.24 -20.68 39.57
CA GLU A 467 -25.05 -20.57 40.37
C GLU A 467 -25.05 -19.29 41.20
N THR A 468 -25.44 -19.46 42.45
CA THR A 468 -25.56 -18.39 43.46
C THR A 468 -24.25 -17.92 44.08
N GLY A 469 -23.09 -18.47 43.61
CA GLY A 469 -21.77 -18.07 44.11
C GLY A 469 -21.03 -17.01 43.29
N VAL A 470 -21.62 -16.54 42.18
CA VAL A 470 -20.95 -15.68 41.16
C VAL A 470 -21.18 -14.18 41.37
N GLU A 471 -22.08 -13.77 42.27
CA GLU A 471 -22.54 -12.37 42.33
C GLU A 471 -21.49 -11.36 42.83
N VAL A 472 -20.70 -11.67 43.84
CA VAL A 472 -19.75 -10.72 44.46
C VAL A 472 -18.59 -10.38 43.50
N VAL A 473 -18.04 -11.39 42.84
CA VAL A 473 -16.94 -11.24 41.88
C VAL A 473 -17.41 -10.48 40.63
N THR A 474 -18.71 -10.62 40.25
CA THR A 474 -19.29 -9.90 39.12
C THR A 474 -19.58 -8.42 39.43
N ILE A 475 -19.95 -8.06 40.65
CA ILE A 475 -20.18 -6.66 41.07
C ILE A 475 -18.87 -5.91 41.08
N GLY A 476 -17.81 -6.46 41.71
CA GLY A 476 -16.47 -5.82 41.69
C GLY A 476 -15.92 -5.57 40.29
N ARG A 477 -16.11 -6.53 39.37
CA ARG A 477 -15.73 -6.38 37.96
C ARG A 477 -16.51 -5.27 37.25
N ARG A 478 -17.81 -5.21 37.45
CA ARG A 478 -18.67 -4.17 36.83
C ARG A 478 -18.32 -2.78 37.36
N LEU A 479 -18.04 -2.65 38.66
CA LEU A 479 -17.64 -1.39 39.24
C LEU A 479 -16.29 -0.93 38.68
N HIS A 480 -15.32 -1.83 38.54
CA HIS A 480 -14.04 -1.53 37.89
C HIS A 480 -14.21 -1.12 36.43
N ASP A 481 -15.04 -1.81 35.66
CA ASP A 481 -15.33 -1.44 34.27
C ASP A 481 -16.02 -0.08 34.17
N LEU A 482 -16.95 0.20 35.07
CA LEU A 482 -17.62 1.49 35.14
C LEU A 482 -16.65 2.64 35.48
N THR A 483 -15.78 2.44 36.49
CA THR A 483 -14.78 3.46 36.84
C THR A 483 -13.80 3.72 35.71
N LEU A 484 -13.36 2.67 35.01
CA LEU A 484 -12.48 2.78 33.85
C LEU A 484 -13.17 3.49 32.67
N ALA A 485 -14.43 3.18 32.41
CA ALA A 485 -15.21 3.82 31.37
C ALA A 485 -15.44 5.33 31.67
N ILE A 486 -15.77 5.66 32.92
CA ILE A 486 -15.91 7.06 33.34
C ILE A 486 -14.57 7.81 33.22
N ALA A 487 -13.47 7.20 33.67
CA ALA A 487 -12.14 7.80 33.57
C ALA A 487 -11.72 8.01 32.11
N ALA A 488 -11.99 7.05 31.23
CA ALA A 488 -11.70 7.17 29.80
C ALA A 488 -12.56 8.27 29.14
N GLY A 489 -13.85 8.28 29.43
CA GLY A 489 -14.76 9.31 28.92
C GLY A 489 -14.40 10.71 29.43
N ALA A 490 -14.13 10.86 30.72
CA ALA A 490 -13.70 12.13 31.30
C ALA A 490 -12.33 12.59 30.77
N GLY A 491 -11.38 11.66 30.60
CA GLY A 491 -10.07 11.95 30.01
C GLY A 491 -10.18 12.44 28.57
N MET A 492 -11.00 11.78 27.76
CA MET A 492 -11.24 12.19 26.37
C MET A 492 -11.97 13.53 26.30
N ALA A 493 -12.98 13.76 27.15
CA ALA A 493 -13.70 15.02 27.23
C ALA A 493 -12.75 16.16 27.66
N ALA A 494 -11.89 15.94 28.65
CA ALA A 494 -10.91 16.93 29.09
C ALA A 494 -9.89 17.24 27.99
N LEU A 495 -9.42 16.23 27.25
CA LEU A 495 -8.51 16.42 26.12
C LEU A 495 -9.18 17.23 25.00
N ALA A 496 -10.39 16.85 24.59
CA ALA A 496 -11.15 17.55 23.56
C ALA A 496 -11.43 19.00 23.97
N PHE A 497 -11.92 19.22 25.20
CA PHE A 497 -12.15 20.56 25.75
C PHE A 497 -10.87 21.38 25.79
N GLY A 498 -9.76 20.78 26.28
CA GLY A 498 -8.46 21.45 26.34
C GLY A 498 -7.91 21.87 24.98
N VAL A 499 -8.19 21.12 23.92
CA VAL A 499 -7.83 21.47 22.53
C VAL A 499 -8.75 22.59 22.01
N MET A 500 -10.05 22.49 22.23
CA MET A 500 -11.06 23.42 21.69
C MET A 500 -10.95 24.84 22.29
N ILE A 501 -10.48 24.98 23.52
CA ILE A 501 -10.31 26.30 24.19
C ILE A 501 -8.96 26.97 23.91
N ARG A 502 -8.16 26.42 23.00
CA ARG A 502 -6.88 27.03 22.58
C ARG A 502 -7.00 27.66 21.21
N THR A 503 -6.37 28.82 21.05
CA THR A 503 -6.20 29.39 19.70
C THR A 503 -5.36 28.40 18.86
N PRO A 504 -5.87 27.97 17.70
CA PRO A 504 -5.07 27.15 16.83
C PRO A 504 -3.84 27.94 16.33
N PRO A 505 -2.67 27.30 16.15
CA PRO A 505 -1.56 27.91 15.44
C PRO A 505 -1.98 28.29 14.01
N GLU A 506 -1.16 29.07 13.30
CA GLU A 506 -1.45 29.40 11.89
C GLU A 506 -1.89 28.14 11.12
N LEU A 507 -3.13 28.20 10.61
CA LEU A 507 -3.78 27.04 10.06
C LEU A 507 -3.36 26.85 8.59
N LEU A 508 -2.75 25.73 8.29
CA LEU A 508 -2.59 25.25 6.92
C LEU A 508 -3.94 25.22 6.16
N ALA A 509 -5.04 25.09 6.91
CA ALA A 509 -6.40 25.18 6.38
C ALA A 509 -6.66 26.49 5.62
N GLN A 510 -6.11 27.63 6.04
CA GLN A 510 -6.26 28.91 5.33
C GLN A 510 -5.64 28.87 3.94
N HIS A 511 -4.52 28.17 3.77
CA HIS A 511 -3.87 27.95 2.50
C HIS A 511 -4.78 27.19 1.53
N PHE A 512 -5.41 26.11 2.01
CA PHE A 512 -6.33 25.32 1.19
C PHE A 512 -7.63 26.06 0.89
N LEU A 513 -8.21 26.75 1.87
CA LEU A 513 -9.42 27.54 1.70
C LEU A 513 -9.25 28.65 0.63
N ALA A 514 -8.12 29.32 0.62
CA ALA A 514 -7.84 30.38 -0.34
C ALA A 514 -7.64 29.87 -1.78
N ARG A 515 -7.18 28.63 -1.95
CA ARG A 515 -6.74 28.08 -3.23
C ARG A 515 -7.66 27.01 -3.83
N ALA A 516 -8.54 26.41 -3.03
CA ALA A 516 -9.37 25.30 -3.47
C ALA A 516 -10.19 25.63 -4.73
N TYR A 517 -10.81 26.81 -4.77
CA TYR A 517 -11.58 27.25 -5.93
C TYR A 517 -10.68 27.75 -7.07
N THR A 518 -9.66 28.55 -6.75
CA THR A 518 -8.81 29.22 -7.76
C THR A 518 -7.85 28.25 -8.46
N GLU A 519 -7.36 27.24 -7.78
CA GLU A 519 -6.39 26.27 -8.32
C GLU A 519 -7.04 24.90 -8.57
N GLY A 520 -7.91 24.42 -7.68
CA GLY A 520 -8.57 23.13 -7.79
C GLY A 520 -9.94 23.16 -8.48
N GLY A 521 -10.54 24.35 -8.67
CA GLY A 521 -11.81 24.53 -9.40
C GLY A 521 -13.06 24.04 -8.66
N GLY A 522 -12.97 23.67 -7.37
CA GLY A 522 -14.07 23.18 -6.58
C GLY A 522 -14.32 23.97 -5.30
N THR A 523 -15.58 24.09 -4.89
CA THR A 523 -15.96 24.75 -3.63
C THR A 523 -15.93 23.83 -2.42
N ASN A 524 -15.94 22.50 -2.64
CA ASN A 524 -15.72 21.50 -1.59
C ASN A 524 -14.22 21.33 -1.32
N VAL A 525 -13.70 22.09 -0.36
CA VAL A 525 -12.28 22.09 -0.01
C VAL A 525 -11.78 20.69 0.39
N VAL A 526 -12.60 19.89 1.09
CA VAL A 526 -12.25 18.53 1.52
C VAL A 526 -12.00 17.65 0.30
N ASN A 527 -12.92 17.65 -0.66
CA ASN A 527 -12.75 16.86 -1.88
C ASN A 527 -11.55 17.37 -2.72
N VAL A 528 -11.39 18.68 -2.88
CA VAL A 528 -10.24 19.26 -3.62
C VAL A 528 -8.90 18.84 -3.01
N ILE A 529 -8.80 18.80 -1.67
CA ILE A 529 -7.58 18.27 -1.02
C ILE A 529 -7.34 16.81 -1.43
N LEU A 530 -8.39 15.98 -1.41
CA LEU A 530 -8.29 14.55 -1.67
C LEU A 530 -8.03 14.20 -3.15
N VAL A 531 -8.51 15.02 -4.09
CA VAL A 531 -8.43 14.71 -5.53
C VAL A 531 -7.41 15.55 -6.30
N ASP A 532 -6.86 16.63 -5.70
CA ASP A 532 -5.87 17.51 -6.30
C ASP A 532 -4.67 17.74 -5.39
N PHE A 533 -4.77 18.59 -4.37
CA PHE A 533 -3.61 19.00 -3.56
C PHE A 533 -2.88 17.82 -2.89
N ARG A 534 -3.59 16.78 -2.50
CA ARG A 534 -3.07 15.55 -1.92
C ARG A 534 -3.61 14.30 -2.61
N ALA A 535 -3.92 14.39 -3.89
CA ALA A 535 -4.48 13.29 -4.66
C ALA A 535 -3.59 12.02 -4.69
N LEU A 536 -2.28 12.18 -4.48
CA LEU A 536 -1.37 11.04 -4.36
C LEU A 536 -1.68 10.16 -3.14
N ASP A 537 -2.15 10.74 -2.04
CA ASP A 537 -2.56 9.98 -0.85
C ASP A 537 -3.77 9.10 -1.20
N THR A 538 -4.80 9.68 -1.82
CA THR A 538 -6.01 8.95 -2.26
C THR A 538 -5.68 7.90 -3.31
N LEU A 539 -4.77 8.19 -4.25
CA LEU A 539 -4.27 7.20 -5.20
C LEU A 539 -3.61 6.03 -4.46
N GLY A 540 -2.79 6.31 -3.44
CA GLY A 540 -2.18 5.29 -2.60
C GLY A 540 -3.22 4.45 -1.83
N GLU A 541 -4.25 5.09 -1.28
CA GLU A 541 -5.34 4.42 -0.56
C GLU A 541 -6.09 3.44 -1.47
N ILE A 542 -6.48 3.86 -2.67
CA ILE A 542 -7.18 2.96 -3.61
C ILE A 542 -6.29 1.81 -4.09
N PHE A 543 -4.98 2.03 -4.24
CA PHE A 543 -4.03 0.94 -4.52
C PHE A 543 -3.98 -0.07 -3.37
N VAL A 544 -3.97 0.38 -2.13
CA VAL A 544 -4.01 -0.50 -0.95
C VAL A 544 -5.32 -1.29 -0.91
N VAL A 545 -6.46 -0.62 -1.07
CA VAL A 545 -7.79 -1.28 -1.10
C VAL A 545 -7.84 -2.34 -2.21
N GLY A 546 -7.41 -1.99 -3.42
CA GLY A 546 -7.33 -2.91 -4.54
C GLY A 546 -6.42 -4.13 -4.27
N THR A 547 -5.26 -3.89 -3.67
CA THR A 547 -4.31 -4.97 -3.31
C THR A 547 -4.89 -5.90 -2.24
N VAL A 548 -5.56 -5.34 -1.22
CA VAL A 548 -6.23 -6.12 -0.17
C VAL A 548 -7.34 -6.96 -0.78
N ALA A 549 -8.20 -6.38 -1.63
CA ALA A 549 -9.29 -7.11 -2.29
C ALA A 549 -8.76 -8.26 -3.17
N LEU A 550 -7.71 -8.02 -3.95
CA LEU A 550 -7.04 -9.05 -4.75
C LEU A 550 -6.44 -10.16 -3.87
N THR A 551 -5.84 -9.80 -2.74
CA THR A 551 -5.25 -10.75 -1.80
C THR A 551 -6.33 -11.62 -1.17
N VAL A 552 -7.43 -11.01 -0.70
CA VAL A 552 -8.59 -11.73 -0.14
C VAL A 552 -9.19 -12.66 -1.20
N PHE A 553 -9.39 -12.18 -2.42
CA PHE A 553 -9.89 -13.01 -3.52
C PHE A 553 -8.98 -14.21 -3.81
N ALA A 554 -7.66 -13.99 -3.85
CA ALA A 554 -6.68 -15.07 -4.08
C ALA A 554 -6.66 -16.09 -2.94
N LEU A 555 -6.77 -15.64 -1.69
CA LEU A 555 -6.82 -16.50 -0.52
C LEU A 555 -8.12 -17.34 -0.51
N LEU A 556 -9.27 -16.72 -0.72
CA LEU A 556 -10.57 -17.41 -0.74
C LEU A 556 -10.69 -18.41 -1.89
N ARG A 557 -10.01 -18.18 -3.00
CA ARG A 557 -9.96 -19.12 -4.11
C ARG A 557 -9.22 -20.42 -3.77
N ARG A 558 -8.16 -20.33 -2.93
CA ARG A 558 -7.33 -21.48 -2.53
C ARG A 558 -7.75 -22.11 -1.21
N PHE A 559 -8.24 -21.31 -0.30
CA PHE A 559 -8.57 -21.72 1.07
C PHE A 559 -10.10 -21.64 1.26
N ARG A 560 -10.76 -22.75 1.09
CA ARG A 560 -12.16 -22.91 1.51
C ARG A 560 -12.14 -23.60 2.87
N PRO A 561 -12.74 -23.01 3.93
CA PRO A 561 -12.95 -23.71 5.18
C PRO A 561 -13.68 -25.02 4.92
N ALA A 562 -13.35 -26.08 5.63
CA ALA A 562 -14.09 -27.32 5.54
C ALA A 562 -15.57 -27.06 5.83
N ALA A 563 -16.46 -27.65 5.05
CA ALA A 563 -17.91 -27.45 5.20
C ALA A 563 -18.39 -27.74 6.63
N ASP A 564 -17.71 -28.67 7.29
CA ASP A 564 -18.03 -29.13 8.66
C ASP A 564 -17.54 -28.15 9.74
N SER A 565 -16.75 -27.12 9.41
CA SER A 565 -16.19 -26.17 10.39
C SER A 565 -17.14 -25.01 10.71
N VAL A 566 -18.25 -24.88 10.02
CA VAL A 566 -19.22 -23.79 10.18
C VAL A 566 -20.62 -24.40 10.29
N GLU A 567 -21.25 -24.22 11.46
CA GLU A 567 -22.67 -24.53 11.60
C GLU A 567 -23.50 -23.65 10.66
N VAL A 568 -24.17 -24.26 9.72
CA VAL A 568 -25.05 -23.54 8.77
C VAL A 568 -26.26 -23.03 9.55
N PRO A 569 -26.63 -21.74 9.48
CA PRO A 569 -27.81 -21.22 10.15
C PRO A 569 -29.09 -22.00 9.77
N GLU A 570 -29.99 -22.21 10.74
CA GLU A 570 -31.26 -22.93 10.52
C GLU A 570 -32.05 -22.43 9.30
N GLN A 571 -32.01 -21.11 9.10
CA GLN A 571 -32.66 -20.44 7.97
C GLN A 571 -32.09 -20.89 6.63
N GLN A 572 -30.77 -21.06 6.56
CA GLN A 572 -30.10 -21.51 5.35
C GLN A 572 -30.26 -23.00 5.13
N LEU A 573 -30.31 -23.80 6.20
CA LEU A 573 -30.65 -25.21 6.13
C LEU A 573 -32.08 -25.40 5.58
N ALA A 574 -33.05 -24.62 6.10
CA ALA A 574 -34.41 -24.63 5.61
C ALA A 574 -34.52 -24.20 4.13
N GLN A 575 -33.75 -23.15 3.73
CA GLN A 575 -33.68 -22.70 2.35
C GLN A 575 -33.08 -23.77 1.45
N ASN A 576 -31.96 -24.39 1.85
CA ASN A 576 -31.30 -25.44 1.09
C ASN A 576 -32.22 -26.68 0.91
N ALA A 577 -32.94 -27.05 1.96
CA ALA A 577 -33.88 -28.14 1.92
C ALA A 577 -35.06 -27.85 0.97
N TRP A 578 -35.56 -26.63 1.01
CA TRP A 578 -36.63 -26.19 0.08
C TRP A 578 -36.13 -26.13 -1.35
N ASP A 579 -34.93 -25.64 -1.60
CA ASP A 579 -34.26 -25.57 -2.90
C ASP A 579 -34.06 -26.97 -3.51
N ALA A 580 -33.67 -27.94 -2.69
CA ALA A 580 -33.54 -29.33 -3.11
C ALA A 580 -34.88 -29.99 -3.48
N ALA A 581 -35.98 -29.57 -2.82
CA ALA A 581 -37.33 -30.06 -3.11
C ALA A 581 -37.97 -29.40 -4.35
N HIS A 582 -37.48 -28.23 -4.78
CA HIS A 582 -38.03 -27.45 -5.89
C HIS A 582 -36.95 -27.09 -6.94
N PRO A 583 -36.40 -28.06 -7.67
CA PRO A 583 -35.30 -27.81 -8.61
C PRO A 583 -35.69 -26.89 -9.80
N GLU A 584 -36.97 -26.76 -10.09
CA GLU A 584 -37.54 -25.93 -11.17
C GLU A 584 -37.75 -24.46 -10.73
N ARG A 585 -37.44 -24.13 -9.49
CA ARG A 585 -37.63 -22.78 -9.00
C ARG A 585 -36.77 -21.76 -9.75
N ARG A 586 -37.28 -20.53 -9.88
CA ARG A 586 -36.48 -19.39 -10.34
C ARG A 586 -35.61 -18.86 -9.21
N ASP A 587 -34.37 -18.45 -9.54
CA ASP A 587 -33.45 -17.85 -8.58
C ASP A 587 -34.11 -16.62 -7.92
N GLY A 588 -33.98 -16.55 -6.61
CA GLY A 588 -34.56 -15.48 -5.78
C GLY A 588 -35.87 -15.85 -5.08
N HIS A 589 -36.45 -17.02 -5.32
CA HIS A 589 -37.56 -17.51 -4.50
C HIS A 589 -37.04 -18.00 -3.15
N THR A 590 -37.77 -17.70 -2.08
CA THR A 590 -37.44 -18.10 -0.71
C THR A 590 -38.47 -19.08 -0.15
N VAL A 591 -38.09 -19.86 0.84
CA VAL A 591 -38.93 -20.89 1.50
C VAL A 591 -40.20 -20.32 2.10
N SER A 592 -40.16 -19.07 2.54
CA SER A 592 -41.25 -18.45 3.24
C SER A 592 -41.37 -16.98 2.92
N ASP A 593 -42.56 -16.41 3.08
CA ASP A 593 -42.86 -15.01 2.79
C ASP A 593 -42.11 -14.00 3.66
N TRP A 594 -41.36 -14.45 4.65
CA TRP A 594 -40.62 -13.55 5.56
C TRP A 594 -39.48 -12.77 4.90
N LEU A 595 -38.96 -13.24 3.75
CA LEU A 595 -37.99 -12.47 2.95
C LEU A 595 -38.64 -11.78 1.75
N MET A 596 -39.94 -12.02 1.50
CA MET A 596 -40.65 -11.44 0.36
C MET A 596 -40.71 -9.90 0.47
N VAL A 597 -41.12 -9.37 1.62
CA VAL A 597 -41.21 -7.91 1.85
C VAL A 597 -39.82 -7.25 1.75
N PRO A 598 -38.77 -7.72 2.46
CA PRO A 598 -37.43 -7.20 2.27
C PRO A 598 -36.95 -7.29 0.82
N SER A 599 -37.22 -8.38 0.10
CA SER A 599 -36.83 -8.55 -1.31
C SER A 599 -37.48 -7.50 -2.22
N VAL A 600 -38.77 -7.26 -2.08
CA VAL A 600 -39.50 -6.25 -2.86
C VAL A 600 -38.97 -4.85 -2.55
N ILE A 601 -38.83 -4.52 -1.26
CA ILE A 601 -38.34 -3.20 -0.82
C ILE A 601 -36.92 -2.96 -1.35
N THR A 602 -36.02 -3.93 -1.22
CA THR A 602 -34.62 -3.78 -1.67
C THR A 602 -34.52 -3.64 -3.19
N ARG A 603 -35.34 -4.36 -3.96
CA ARG A 603 -35.44 -4.20 -5.42
C ARG A 603 -35.94 -2.81 -5.84
N LEU A 604 -36.94 -2.27 -5.11
CA LEU A 604 -37.42 -0.91 -5.33
C LEU A 604 -36.41 0.17 -4.96
N LEU A 605 -35.69 -0.01 -3.86
CA LEU A 605 -34.70 0.93 -3.38
C LEU A 605 -33.39 0.89 -4.19
N PHE A 606 -33.07 -0.24 -4.82
CA PHE A 606 -31.83 -0.40 -5.56
C PHE A 606 -31.58 0.71 -6.59
N PRO A 607 -32.50 0.99 -7.55
CA PRO A 607 -32.30 2.08 -8.50
C PRO A 607 -32.21 3.45 -7.83
N VAL A 608 -32.95 3.67 -6.75
CA VAL A 608 -32.92 4.94 -5.99
C VAL A 608 -31.52 5.14 -5.36
N ILE A 609 -30.99 4.10 -4.70
CA ILE A 609 -29.66 4.17 -4.09
C ILE A 609 -28.58 4.37 -5.18
N CYS A 610 -28.72 3.72 -6.33
CA CYS A 610 -27.81 3.91 -7.46
C CYS A 610 -27.86 5.35 -7.99
N VAL A 611 -29.04 5.96 -8.11
CA VAL A 611 -29.18 7.37 -8.50
C VAL A 611 -28.53 8.28 -7.47
N VAL A 612 -28.73 8.01 -6.18
CA VAL A 612 -28.08 8.77 -5.10
C VAL A 612 -26.55 8.62 -5.17
N ALA A 613 -26.03 7.43 -5.44
CA ALA A 613 -24.59 7.20 -5.61
C ALA A 613 -24.03 8.03 -6.78
N VAL A 614 -24.67 8.02 -7.93
CA VAL A 614 -24.28 8.85 -9.08
C VAL A 614 -24.38 10.35 -8.74
N TYR A 615 -25.43 10.76 -8.04
CA TYR A 615 -25.58 12.14 -7.60
C TYR A 615 -24.45 12.57 -6.67
N LEU A 616 -24.08 11.74 -5.69
CA LEU A 616 -22.95 12.01 -4.78
C LEU A 616 -21.62 12.09 -5.54
N LEU A 617 -21.42 11.26 -6.56
CA LEU A 617 -20.23 11.31 -7.41
C LEU A 617 -20.13 12.63 -8.16
N LEU A 618 -21.20 13.02 -8.85
CA LEU A 618 -21.19 14.21 -9.72
C LEU A 618 -21.09 15.51 -8.95
N ARG A 619 -21.66 15.56 -7.74
CA ARG A 619 -21.65 16.79 -6.93
C ARG A 619 -20.41 16.95 -6.05
N GLY A 620 -19.57 15.91 -5.91
CA GLY A 620 -18.51 15.82 -4.90
C GLY A 620 -17.49 16.96 -4.95
N HIS A 621 -17.26 17.54 -6.11
CA HIS A 621 -16.31 18.63 -6.30
C HIS A 621 -16.78 19.97 -5.68
N ASP A 622 -18.06 20.20 -5.64
CA ASP A 622 -18.64 21.46 -5.13
C ASP A 622 -19.41 21.29 -3.81
N LEU A 623 -19.95 20.12 -3.56
CA LEU A 623 -20.78 19.79 -2.41
C LEU A 623 -20.33 18.48 -1.77
N PRO A 624 -20.73 18.15 -0.53
CA PRO A 624 -20.39 16.90 0.12
C PRO A 624 -20.70 15.68 -0.73
N GLY A 625 -19.68 14.82 -0.97
CA GLY A 625 -19.80 13.67 -1.87
C GLY A 625 -18.42 13.10 -2.25
N GLY A 626 -18.22 12.90 -3.57
CA GLY A 626 -17.00 12.40 -4.17
C GLY A 626 -17.01 10.88 -4.42
N GLY A 627 -15.97 10.40 -5.10
CA GLY A 627 -15.88 9.02 -5.58
C GLY A 627 -15.97 7.96 -4.51
N PHE A 628 -15.34 8.19 -3.36
CA PHE A 628 -15.36 7.23 -2.25
C PHE A 628 -16.77 7.09 -1.65
N ALA A 629 -17.42 8.21 -1.28
CA ALA A 629 -18.76 8.18 -0.72
C ALA A 629 -19.79 7.56 -1.69
N ALA A 630 -19.65 7.90 -2.96
CA ALA A 630 -20.49 7.35 -4.03
C ALA A 630 -20.26 5.84 -4.21
N GLY A 631 -18.99 5.39 -4.25
CA GLY A 631 -18.63 3.98 -4.38
C GLY A 631 -19.15 3.13 -3.21
N VAL A 632 -18.97 3.63 -1.98
CA VAL A 632 -19.51 3.00 -0.78
C VAL A 632 -21.05 2.91 -0.85
N THR A 633 -21.74 3.96 -1.29
CA THR A 633 -23.21 3.95 -1.45
C THR A 633 -23.67 2.91 -2.46
N ALA A 634 -22.98 2.80 -3.61
CA ALA A 634 -23.27 1.77 -4.62
C ALA A 634 -23.00 0.36 -4.08
N SER A 635 -21.90 0.19 -3.35
CA SER A 635 -21.55 -1.09 -2.70
C SER A 635 -22.59 -1.53 -1.67
N ILE A 636 -23.14 -0.59 -0.88
CA ILE A 636 -24.26 -0.88 0.04
C ILE A 636 -25.45 -1.46 -0.73
N ALA A 637 -25.83 -0.85 -1.86
CA ALA A 637 -26.92 -1.34 -2.68
C ALA A 637 -26.69 -2.79 -3.16
N LEU A 638 -25.48 -3.11 -3.61
CA LEU A 638 -25.08 -4.44 -4.05
C LEU A 638 -25.06 -5.47 -2.89
N ILE A 639 -24.51 -5.07 -1.74
CA ILE A 639 -24.49 -5.91 -0.53
C ILE A 639 -25.91 -6.25 -0.09
N LEU A 640 -26.81 -5.27 0.00
CA LEU A 640 -28.22 -5.48 0.37
C LEU A 640 -28.91 -6.44 -0.61
N GLN A 641 -28.69 -6.29 -1.92
CA GLN A 641 -29.23 -7.22 -2.90
C GLN A 641 -28.70 -8.66 -2.68
N SER A 642 -27.39 -8.79 -2.47
CA SER A 642 -26.76 -10.09 -2.25
C SER A 642 -27.21 -10.76 -0.96
N MET A 643 -27.47 -9.98 0.08
CA MET A 643 -27.97 -10.48 1.38
C MET A 643 -29.38 -11.05 1.30
N ILE A 644 -30.25 -10.36 0.57
CA ILE A 644 -31.69 -10.66 0.58
C ILE A 644 -32.04 -11.66 -0.53
N ASN A 645 -31.51 -11.45 -1.74
CA ASN A 645 -31.84 -12.27 -2.90
C ASN A 645 -30.82 -13.39 -3.17
N GLY A 646 -29.68 -13.39 -2.46
CA GLY A 646 -28.58 -14.34 -2.61
C GLY A 646 -27.52 -13.88 -3.63
N THR A 647 -26.30 -14.36 -3.43
CA THR A 647 -25.13 -13.97 -4.26
C THR A 647 -25.29 -14.41 -5.72
N LYS A 648 -25.79 -15.63 -5.94
CA LYS A 648 -26.00 -16.20 -7.28
C LYS A 648 -26.99 -15.35 -8.09
N TRP A 649 -28.14 -14.99 -7.51
CA TRP A 649 -29.13 -14.14 -8.16
C TRP A 649 -28.54 -12.75 -8.51
N THR A 650 -27.74 -12.19 -7.62
CA THR A 650 -27.12 -10.88 -7.83
C THR A 650 -26.08 -10.93 -8.96
N GLU A 651 -25.23 -11.95 -9.00
CA GLU A 651 -24.23 -12.15 -10.06
C GLU A 651 -24.87 -12.35 -11.43
N GLU A 652 -25.93 -13.17 -11.53
CA GLU A 652 -26.62 -13.44 -12.79
C GLU A 652 -27.35 -12.22 -13.36
N ARG A 653 -27.91 -11.37 -12.49
CA ARG A 653 -28.69 -10.19 -12.90
C ARG A 653 -27.85 -8.94 -13.14
N LEU A 654 -26.87 -8.72 -12.32
CA LEU A 654 -26.06 -7.49 -12.37
C LEU A 654 -24.76 -7.66 -13.12
N SER A 655 -24.32 -8.91 -13.37
CA SER A 655 -23.08 -9.28 -14.10
C SER A 655 -21.86 -8.41 -13.75
N VAL A 656 -21.78 -7.96 -12.50
CA VAL A 656 -20.68 -7.12 -12.01
C VAL A 656 -19.42 -7.97 -11.94
N GLN A 657 -18.36 -7.53 -12.60
CA GLN A 657 -17.06 -8.19 -12.57
C GLN A 657 -16.09 -7.34 -11.73
N PRO A 658 -15.99 -7.56 -10.40
CA PRO A 658 -15.25 -6.66 -9.49
C PRO A 658 -13.81 -6.41 -9.93
N LEU A 659 -13.09 -7.46 -10.36
CA LEU A 659 -11.70 -7.33 -10.81
C LEU A 659 -11.52 -6.40 -12.01
N ARG A 660 -12.48 -6.40 -12.94
CA ARG A 660 -12.44 -5.49 -14.11
C ARG A 660 -12.73 -4.05 -13.68
N TRP A 661 -13.73 -3.85 -12.83
CA TRP A 661 -14.05 -2.53 -12.31
C TRP A 661 -12.88 -1.93 -11.53
N MET A 662 -12.26 -2.73 -10.66
CA MET A 662 -11.04 -2.30 -9.94
C MET A 662 -9.91 -1.92 -10.90
N GLY A 663 -9.68 -2.74 -11.95
CA GLY A 663 -8.66 -2.44 -12.95
C GLY A 663 -8.94 -1.15 -13.73
N VAL A 664 -10.18 -0.95 -14.16
CA VAL A 664 -10.62 0.29 -14.83
C VAL A 664 -10.48 1.48 -13.88
N GLY A 665 -10.89 1.33 -12.63
CA GLY A 665 -10.75 2.38 -11.61
C GLY A 665 -9.30 2.85 -11.43
N LEU A 666 -8.37 1.90 -11.27
CA LEU A 666 -6.93 2.22 -11.16
C LEU A 666 -6.37 2.89 -12.42
N LEU A 667 -6.77 2.42 -13.60
CA LEU A 667 -6.34 3.00 -14.88
C LEU A 667 -6.87 4.42 -15.06
N LEU A 668 -8.12 4.68 -14.69
CA LEU A 668 -8.70 6.03 -14.75
C LEU A 668 -8.01 6.97 -13.77
N ALA A 669 -7.87 6.57 -12.51
CA ALA A 669 -7.23 7.41 -11.50
C ALA A 669 -5.76 7.70 -11.84
N GLY A 670 -4.97 6.67 -12.18
CA GLY A 670 -3.58 6.84 -12.59
C GLY A 670 -3.43 7.59 -13.91
N GLY A 671 -4.33 7.33 -14.88
CA GLY A 671 -4.35 7.99 -16.17
C GLY A 671 -4.63 9.49 -16.09
N THR A 672 -5.49 9.91 -15.16
CA THR A 672 -5.75 11.34 -14.90
C THR A 672 -4.47 12.06 -14.47
N GLY A 673 -3.66 11.41 -13.59
CA GLY A 673 -2.37 11.96 -13.19
C GLY A 673 -1.37 12.07 -14.35
N LEU A 674 -1.31 11.04 -15.21
CA LEU A 674 -0.44 11.06 -16.39
C LEU A 674 -0.88 12.13 -17.41
N ALA A 675 -2.18 12.35 -17.54
CA ALA A 675 -2.70 13.40 -18.43
C ALA A 675 -2.22 14.80 -18.01
N ALA A 676 -2.09 15.09 -16.72
CA ALA A 676 -1.55 16.37 -16.24
C ALA A 676 -0.14 16.64 -16.78
N TRP A 677 0.72 15.63 -16.89
CA TRP A 677 2.07 15.76 -17.46
C TRP A 677 2.06 16.13 -18.95
N ALA A 678 1.11 15.59 -19.70
CA ALA A 678 0.98 15.93 -21.13
C ALA A 678 0.74 17.43 -21.36
N PHE A 679 0.22 18.13 -20.35
CA PHE A 679 -0.02 19.57 -20.34
C PHE A 679 1.05 20.36 -19.54
N GLY A 680 2.17 19.74 -19.19
CA GLY A 680 3.28 20.39 -18.48
C GLY A 680 2.95 20.78 -17.03
N ARG A 681 1.99 20.10 -16.41
CA ARG A 681 1.58 20.32 -15.02
C ARG A 681 2.11 19.20 -14.10
N PRO A 682 2.25 19.44 -12.79
CA PRO A 682 2.56 18.40 -11.85
C PRO A 682 1.57 17.23 -11.91
N TYR A 683 2.03 16.03 -11.54
CA TYR A 683 1.20 14.83 -11.51
C TYR A 683 -0.05 15.02 -10.65
N LEU A 684 -1.21 14.61 -11.17
CA LEU A 684 -2.52 14.76 -10.52
C LEU A 684 -3.01 16.20 -10.31
N THR A 685 -2.39 17.20 -10.93
CA THR A 685 -2.93 18.56 -10.91
C THR A 685 -4.21 18.63 -11.72
N THR A 686 -5.26 19.18 -11.13
CA THR A 686 -6.56 19.33 -11.78
C THR A 686 -6.53 20.43 -12.82
N TYR A 687 -7.12 20.17 -13.97
CA TYR A 687 -7.55 21.17 -14.94
C TYR A 687 -9.06 21.32 -14.85
N PHE A 688 -9.54 22.55 -14.68
CA PHE A 688 -10.96 22.82 -14.65
C PHE A 688 -11.36 23.90 -15.68
N GLY A 689 -12.58 23.80 -16.17
CA GLY A 689 -13.15 24.69 -17.15
C GLY A 689 -14.65 24.56 -17.18
N TYR A 690 -15.28 25.31 -18.06
CA TYR A 690 -16.73 25.26 -18.26
C TYR A 690 -17.03 24.76 -19.66
N LEU A 691 -17.95 23.82 -19.74
CA LEU A 691 -18.46 23.29 -21.00
C LEU A 691 -19.88 23.81 -21.22
N ASP A 692 -20.09 24.54 -22.32
CA ASP A 692 -21.41 25.00 -22.67
C ASP A 692 -22.15 23.90 -23.45
N LEU A 693 -23.06 23.20 -22.77
CA LEU A 693 -23.86 22.13 -23.37
C LEU A 693 -25.20 22.69 -23.88
N PRO A 694 -25.58 22.39 -25.14
CA PRO A 694 -26.91 22.72 -25.66
C PRO A 694 -27.98 22.08 -24.75
N LEU A 695 -28.99 22.83 -24.33
CA LEU A 695 -30.10 22.43 -23.46
C LEU A 695 -29.83 22.38 -21.94
N ILE A 696 -28.58 22.19 -21.48
CA ILE A 696 -28.23 22.10 -20.08
C ILE A 696 -27.60 23.40 -19.57
N GLY A 697 -26.98 24.15 -20.46
CA GLY A 697 -26.29 25.39 -20.11
C GLY A 697 -24.81 25.16 -19.78
N ARG A 698 -24.25 26.08 -19.02
CA ARG A 698 -22.82 26.09 -18.66
C ARG A 698 -22.55 25.12 -17.50
N VAL A 699 -21.86 24.01 -17.79
CA VAL A 699 -21.54 22.95 -16.84
C VAL A 699 -20.07 23.05 -16.43
N PRO A 700 -19.74 23.15 -15.14
CA PRO A 700 -18.38 23.08 -14.67
C PRO A 700 -17.84 21.67 -14.90
N THR A 701 -16.62 21.57 -15.43
CA THR A 701 -15.93 20.29 -15.66
C THR A 701 -14.53 20.37 -15.09
N ALA A 702 -14.15 19.36 -14.34
CA ALA A 702 -12.81 19.25 -13.77
C ALA A 702 -12.23 17.86 -14.08
N SER A 703 -10.94 17.80 -14.39
CA SER A 703 -10.25 16.51 -14.57
C SER A 703 -10.24 15.66 -13.30
N ALA A 704 -10.38 16.29 -12.13
CA ALA A 704 -10.60 15.63 -10.85
C ALA A 704 -11.82 14.70 -10.84
N LEU A 705 -12.87 14.99 -11.63
CA LEU A 705 -14.02 14.11 -11.77
C LEU A 705 -13.64 12.73 -12.37
N LEU A 706 -12.69 12.71 -13.32
CA LEU A 706 -12.20 11.45 -13.88
C LEU A 706 -11.43 10.63 -12.83
N PHE A 707 -10.68 11.31 -11.97
CA PHE A 707 -10.03 10.68 -10.83
C PHE A 707 -11.08 10.10 -9.85
N ASP A 708 -12.08 10.88 -9.50
CA ASP A 708 -13.20 10.46 -8.63
C ASP A 708 -13.99 9.28 -9.21
N ILE A 709 -14.22 9.25 -10.53
CA ILE A 709 -14.82 8.09 -11.23
C ILE A 709 -13.91 6.87 -11.08
N GLY A 710 -12.59 7.05 -11.13
CA GLY A 710 -11.63 5.99 -10.89
C GLY A 710 -11.74 5.42 -9.46
N VAL A 711 -11.84 6.29 -8.45
CA VAL A 711 -12.06 5.90 -7.05
C VAL A 711 -13.40 5.19 -6.88
N PHE A 712 -14.48 5.73 -7.44
CA PHE A 712 -15.81 5.12 -7.44
C PHE A 712 -15.82 3.70 -8.01
N ALA A 713 -15.19 3.52 -9.16
CA ALA A 713 -15.16 2.23 -9.84
C ALA A 713 -14.34 1.18 -9.10
N LEU A 714 -13.33 1.61 -8.31
CA LEU A 714 -12.51 0.70 -7.52
C LEU A 714 -13.20 0.27 -6.21
N VAL A 715 -13.82 1.22 -5.50
CA VAL A 715 -14.53 1.00 -4.23
C VAL A 715 -15.83 0.24 -4.46
#